data_803507e58f93de550598876cbec1a0e9
#
_entry.id   803507e58f93de550598876cbec1a0e9
#
_cell.length_a   1.000
_cell.length_b   1.000
_cell.length_c   1.000
_cell.angle_alpha   90.00
_cell.angle_beta   90.00
_cell.angle_gamma   90.00
#
_symmetry.space_group_name_H-M   'P 1'
#
loop_
_entity.id
_entity.type
_entity.pdbx_description
1 polymer ?
#
loop_
_entity_poly.entity_id
_entity_poly.type
_entity_poly.pdbx_seq_one_letter_code
_entity_poly.pdbx_strand_id
1 'polypeptide(L)'
;MKFKIMSESNGRLRIQLLQRYMSYEQADTLFYYVRHLSGVTFAKVSDRTCTLTIKFIGDKWDIVDAIQKFDYERFAAPEEFIANSSRRLNAAYQDKLFIAIAKRLVTVTVTPIPVRVALTIAKSLKYIKAGIKSLVSGKIEVALLDGVAVGVSVLRRDFNTASSVMFLLGVGELLEEWTEKKTTADLAGILSLNISKVWLKKDGTELLVDYNTVKEDDEVVVHLSGVIPFDGVVVSGEAMVNQASMTGESEPVKKEEGSTVFAGTVIEEGELTFRVKRTGGNSKFEKIVRMIEETEKLKSGAESSALKLADRLVPYTLAGTGLVYLLTRNVTKALSVLMVDFSCALKLAMPVSVLSAIREASENGITVKGGKFLEAVAAADTIVFDKTGTLTKAEPVVTSVISFEDRGEDELLRIAACLEEHFPHSMANAVVEAARKKGLKHKEMHSKVNYIVAHGISSSIGEKKVVIGSYHFVFEDEGVVVPAGLEEKFDNIPEDSSHLYMAIDGQLSAVICISDPVREEAREVLKKLKELGIRKVVMMTGDNERTAKAVADKIGVDKYYAEVLPEDKARFVEKEKEKGRKVIMVGDGINDSPALSAADCGIAISGGAELAREIADITIVADNLNELVKLKTLSNLLMKRINGNYRKIVGINGGLIGLGVLGVVKPATSALVHNLSTLAIGLSSTTNLME
;
A
#
# COMPACT_ATOMS: atom_id res chain seq x y z
N MET A 1 -29.62 -8.96 16.46
CA MET A 1 -30.15 -9.40 15.13
C MET A 1 -30.47 -10.89 15.14
N LYS A 2 -31.53 -11.38 14.44
CA LYS A 2 -31.87 -12.82 14.33
C LYS A 2 -31.32 -13.42 13.04
N PHE A 3 -30.67 -14.58 13.13
CA PHE A 3 -30.05 -15.24 11.96
C PHE A 3 -29.95 -16.76 12.15
N LYS A 4 -29.59 -17.47 11.06
CA LYS A 4 -29.30 -18.90 11.02
C LYS A 4 -27.94 -19.14 10.36
N ILE A 5 -27.11 -19.97 10.97
CA ILE A 5 -25.84 -20.40 10.38
C ILE A 5 -26.13 -21.40 9.26
N MET A 6 -25.67 -21.09 8.04
CA MET A 6 -25.90 -21.91 6.83
C MET A 6 -24.78 -22.89 6.59
N SER A 7 -23.56 -22.44 6.73
CA SER A 7 -22.36 -23.28 6.61
C SER A 7 -21.22 -22.73 7.45
N GLU A 8 -20.41 -23.63 7.94
CA GLU A 8 -19.22 -23.36 8.75
C GLU A 8 -18.06 -24.19 8.21
N SER A 9 -16.91 -23.58 8.06
CA SER A 9 -15.65 -24.26 7.77
C SER A 9 -14.53 -23.54 8.55
N ASN A 10 -13.36 -24.12 8.64
CA ASN A 10 -12.25 -23.57 9.42
C ASN A 10 -11.96 -22.12 9.00
N GLY A 11 -12.20 -21.15 9.88
CA GLY A 11 -12.01 -19.72 9.62
C GLY A 11 -13.05 -19.06 8.69
N ARG A 12 -14.17 -19.74 8.35
CA ARG A 12 -15.23 -19.18 7.50
C ARG A 12 -16.61 -19.49 8.04
N LEU A 13 -17.45 -18.46 8.12
CA LEU A 13 -18.86 -18.55 8.57
C LEU A 13 -19.78 -17.95 7.50
N ARG A 14 -20.85 -18.65 7.16
CA ARG A 14 -21.92 -18.12 6.30
C ARG A 14 -23.24 -18.14 7.06
N ILE A 15 -23.87 -16.96 7.15
CA ILE A 15 -25.03 -16.68 7.97
C ILE A 15 -26.19 -16.22 7.06
N GLN A 16 -27.40 -16.75 7.28
CA GLN A 16 -28.64 -16.24 6.72
C GLN A 16 -29.34 -15.37 7.75
N LEU A 17 -29.55 -14.11 7.43
CA LEU A 17 -30.31 -13.18 8.26
C LEU A 17 -31.81 -13.44 8.12
N LEU A 18 -32.53 -13.45 9.24
CA LEU A 18 -33.97 -13.74 9.28
C LEU A 18 -34.79 -12.45 9.06
N GLN A 19 -34.48 -11.76 7.93
CA GLN A 19 -35.23 -10.61 7.45
C GLN A 19 -35.63 -10.84 5.99
N ARG A 20 -36.82 -10.35 5.58
CA ARG A 20 -37.34 -10.58 4.24
C ARG A 20 -36.72 -9.67 3.18
N TYR A 21 -36.26 -8.52 3.58
CA TYR A 21 -35.69 -7.48 2.74
C TYR A 21 -34.57 -6.76 3.49
N MET A 22 -33.55 -6.33 2.76
CA MET A 22 -32.44 -5.54 3.28
C MET A 22 -32.23 -4.35 2.35
N SER A 23 -32.31 -3.13 2.88
CA SER A 23 -31.96 -1.94 2.12
C SER A 23 -30.45 -1.87 1.86
N TYR A 24 -30.04 -1.10 0.86
CA TYR A 24 -28.60 -0.87 0.61
C TYR A 24 -27.90 -0.28 1.83
N GLU A 25 -28.53 0.66 2.52
CA GLU A 25 -28.04 1.27 3.73
C GLU A 25 -27.86 0.27 4.87
N GLN A 26 -28.85 -0.59 5.11
CA GLN A 26 -28.75 -1.67 6.07
C GLN A 26 -27.61 -2.64 5.74
N ALA A 27 -27.46 -2.99 4.45
CA ALA A 27 -26.38 -3.87 4.01
C ALA A 27 -24.99 -3.25 4.20
N ASP A 28 -24.85 -1.95 3.94
CA ASP A 28 -23.61 -1.22 4.10
C ASP A 28 -23.28 -0.98 5.58
N THR A 29 -24.29 -0.67 6.42
CA THR A 29 -24.15 -0.53 7.87
C THR A 29 -23.71 -1.86 8.52
N LEU A 30 -24.34 -2.96 8.15
CA LEU A 30 -23.97 -4.29 8.65
C LEU A 30 -22.55 -4.70 8.16
N PHE A 31 -22.24 -4.43 6.89
CA PHE A 31 -20.90 -4.69 6.35
C PHE A 31 -19.84 -3.90 7.12
N TYR A 32 -20.07 -2.61 7.35
CA TYR A 32 -19.18 -1.74 8.12
C TYR A 32 -18.98 -2.27 9.53
N TYR A 33 -20.05 -2.61 10.25
CA TYR A 33 -19.98 -3.17 11.60
C TYR A 33 -19.17 -4.45 11.66
N VAL A 34 -19.51 -5.45 10.82
CA VAL A 34 -18.86 -6.76 10.86
C VAL A 34 -17.38 -6.67 10.49
N ARG A 35 -17.02 -5.78 9.56
CA ARG A 35 -15.62 -5.61 9.14
C ARG A 35 -14.74 -5.03 10.25
N HIS A 36 -15.33 -4.30 11.19
CA HIS A 36 -14.62 -3.71 12.34
C HIS A 36 -14.57 -4.63 13.57
N LEU A 37 -15.16 -5.82 13.53
CA LEU A 37 -15.02 -6.78 14.61
C LEU A 37 -13.59 -7.35 14.66
N SER A 38 -13.07 -7.51 15.87
CA SER A 38 -11.76 -8.12 16.10
C SER A 38 -11.70 -9.52 15.50
N GLY A 39 -10.60 -9.85 14.82
CA GLY A 39 -10.40 -11.17 14.20
C GLY A 39 -11.08 -11.35 12.83
N VAL A 40 -11.90 -10.43 12.33
CA VAL A 40 -12.53 -10.54 11.02
C VAL A 40 -11.57 -10.08 9.92
N THR A 41 -11.18 -11.01 9.03
CA THR A 41 -10.29 -10.75 7.89
C THR A 41 -11.06 -10.42 6.61
N PHE A 42 -12.29 -10.97 6.47
CA PHE A 42 -13.13 -10.73 5.30
C PHE A 42 -14.60 -10.74 5.70
N ALA A 43 -15.39 -9.81 5.15
CA ALA A 43 -16.83 -9.79 5.26
C ALA A 43 -17.49 -9.53 3.89
N LYS A 44 -18.62 -10.19 3.62
CA LYS A 44 -19.44 -9.95 2.44
C LYS A 44 -20.91 -10.04 2.82
N VAL A 45 -21.64 -8.95 2.67
CA VAL A 45 -23.09 -8.89 2.86
C VAL A 45 -23.77 -8.89 1.49
N SER A 46 -24.77 -9.74 1.32
CA SER A 46 -25.65 -9.75 0.12
C SER A 46 -27.02 -9.23 0.52
N ASP A 47 -27.40 -8.07 0.02
CA ASP A 47 -28.69 -7.42 0.21
C ASP A 47 -29.83 -8.24 -0.40
N ARG A 48 -29.63 -8.82 -1.60
CA ARG A 48 -30.65 -9.61 -2.34
C ARG A 48 -31.02 -10.92 -1.64
N THR A 49 -30.02 -11.59 -1.04
CA THR A 49 -30.21 -12.89 -0.40
C THR A 49 -30.21 -12.78 1.13
N CYS A 50 -30.01 -11.59 1.69
CA CYS A 50 -29.88 -11.34 3.13
C CYS A 50 -28.86 -12.31 3.78
N THR A 51 -27.72 -12.56 3.10
CA THR A 51 -26.67 -13.45 3.60
C THR A 51 -25.41 -12.67 3.95
N LEU A 52 -24.75 -13.11 5.00
CA LEU A 52 -23.48 -12.58 5.46
C LEU A 52 -22.42 -13.71 5.44
N THR A 53 -21.32 -13.49 4.76
CA THR A 53 -20.16 -14.40 4.72
C THR A 53 -18.99 -13.72 5.37
N ILE A 54 -18.32 -14.40 6.32
CA ILE A 54 -17.21 -13.88 7.11
C ILE A 54 -16.06 -14.88 7.02
N LYS A 55 -14.82 -14.36 6.85
CA LYS A 55 -13.59 -15.11 7.17
C LYS A 55 -12.98 -14.49 8.41
N PHE A 56 -12.46 -15.30 9.32
CA PHE A 56 -11.97 -14.81 10.62
C PHE A 56 -10.82 -15.66 11.15
N ILE A 57 -10.07 -15.07 12.09
CA ILE A 57 -9.01 -15.70 12.89
C ILE A 57 -9.42 -15.55 14.35
N GLY A 58 -9.34 -16.61 15.13
CA GLY A 58 -9.75 -16.63 16.55
C GLY A 58 -11.07 -17.34 16.81
N ASP A 59 -11.75 -17.01 17.91
CA ASP A 59 -12.99 -17.70 18.31
C ASP A 59 -14.20 -17.18 17.51
N LYS A 60 -14.94 -18.10 16.93
CA LYS A 60 -16.18 -17.80 16.19
C LYS A 60 -17.29 -17.25 17.07
N TRP A 61 -17.29 -17.63 18.35
CA TRP A 61 -18.37 -17.26 19.27
C TRP A 61 -18.38 -15.77 19.57
N ASP A 62 -17.21 -15.12 19.60
CA ASP A 62 -17.11 -13.67 19.77
C ASP A 62 -17.81 -12.94 18.61
N ILE A 63 -17.62 -13.43 17.38
CA ILE A 63 -18.24 -12.86 16.18
C ILE A 63 -19.75 -13.13 16.16
N VAL A 64 -20.15 -14.35 16.52
CA VAL A 64 -21.58 -14.74 16.59
C VAL A 64 -22.31 -13.90 17.63
N ASP A 65 -21.75 -13.70 18.82
CA ASP A 65 -22.32 -12.86 19.89
C ASP A 65 -22.42 -11.39 19.46
N ALA A 66 -21.36 -10.85 18.84
CA ALA A 66 -21.36 -9.49 18.33
C ALA A 66 -22.48 -9.27 17.28
N ILE A 67 -22.65 -10.19 16.33
CA ILE A 67 -23.74 -10.11 15.32
C ILE A 67 -25.10 -10.27 15.96
N GLN A 68 -25.24 -11.11 16.98
CA GLN A 68 -26.50 -11.29 17.72
C GLN A 68 -26.92 -10.01 18.43
N LYS A 69 -25.97 -9.27 19.00
CA LYS A 69 -26.17 -7.98 19.69
C LYS A 69 -26.35 -6.80 18.72
N PHE A 70 -26.02 -6.96 17.44
CA PHE A 70 -26.11 -5.88 16.45
C PHE A 70 -27.57 -5.42 16.24
N ASP A 71 -27.73 -4.10 16.19
CA ASP A 71 -29.00 -3.43 15.96
C ASP A 71 -28.80 -2.20 15.07
N TYR A 72 -29.56 -2.08 13.99
CA TYR A 72 -29.51 -0.94 13.06
C TYR A 72 -29.90 0.41 13.68
N GLU A 73 -30.73 0.40 14.75
CA GLU A 73 -31.12 1.63 15.44
C GLU A 73 -30.02 2.18 16.36
N ARG A 74 -29.16 1.28 16.83
CA ARG A 74 -28.09 1.61 17.79
C ARG A 74 -26.74 1.85 17.13
N PHE A 75 -26.55 1.37 15.91
CA PHE A 75 -25.30 1.49 15.18
C PHE A 75 -25.53 2.16 13.83
N ALA A 76 -24.91 3.31 13.62
CA ALA A 76 -24.91 4.01 12.34
C ALA A 76 -23.49 3.95 11.74
N ALA A 77 -23.40 3.49 10.49
CA ALA A 77 -22.16 3.67 9.73
C ALA A 77 -22.02 5.13 9.29
N PRO A 78 -20.78 5.65 9.06
CA PRO A 78 -20.58 7.01 8.58
C PRO A 78 -21.39 7.29 7.30
N GLU A 79 -22.05 8.46 7.25
CA GLU A 79 -22.88 8.84 6.09
C GLU A 79 -22.10 8.84 4.78
N GLU A 80 -20.83 9.28 4.83
CA GLU A 80 -19.92 9.27 3.68
C GLU A 80 -19.65 7.85 3.16
N PHE A 81 -19.48 6.87 4.05
CA PHE A 81 -19.30 5.47 3.67
C PHE A 81 -20.53 4.93 2.94
N ILE A 82 -21.72 5.24 3.47
CA ILE A 82 -23.00 4.82 2.87
C ILE A 82 -23.25 5.53 1.53
N ALA A 83 -22.95 6.83 1.44
CA ALA A 83 -23.13 7.64 0.24
C ALA A 83 -22.29 7.16 -0.94
N ASN A 84 -21.05 6.72 -0.67
CA ASN A 84 -20.07 6.29 -1.67
C ASN A 84 -20.01 4.77 -1.85
N SER A 85 -21.00 4.03 -1.36
CA SER A 85 -21.00 2.57 -1.45
C SER A 85 -21.11 2.07 -2.88
N SER A 86 -20.37 1.02 -3.21
CA SER A 86 -20.44 0.34 -4.51
C SER A 86 -21.85 -0.14 -4.86
N ARG A 87 -22.71 -0.42 -3.87
CA ARG A 87 -24.11 -0.83 -4.09
C ARG A 87 -24.95 0.30 -4.65
N ARG A 88 -24.88 1.49 -4.03
CA ARG A 88 -25.60 2.69 -4.54
C ARG A 88 -25.12 3.08 -5.92
N LEU A 89 -23.81 3.04 -6.13
CA LEU A 89 -23.21 3.32 -7.43
C LEU A 89 -23.74 2.35 -8.50
N ASN A 90 -23.71 1.05 -8.23
CA ASN A 90 -24.21 0.03 -9.16
C ASN A 90 -25.71 0.23 -9.49
N ALA A 91 -26.55 0.52 -8.50
CA ALA A 91 -27.97 0.79 -8.70
C ALA A 91 -28.18 2.02 -9.60
N ALA A 92 -27.50 3.13 -9.30
CA ALA A 92 -27.62 4.36 -10.09
C ALA A 92 -27.23 4.17 -11.56
N TYR A 93 -26.18 3.39 -11.84
CA TYR A 93 -25.77 3.12 -13.21
C TYR A 93 -26.65 2.08 -13.92
N GLN A 94 -27.19 1.08 -13.20
CA GLN A 94 -28.21 0.18 -13.73
C GLN A 94 -29.47 0.95 -14.18
N ASP A 95 -29.93 1.90 -13.37
CA ASP A 95 -31.05 2.77 -13.70
C ASP A 95 -30.75 3.66 -14.92
N LYS A 96 -29.59 4.29 -14.99
CA LYS A 96 -29.17 5.08 -16.16
C LYS A 96 -29.13 4.24 -17.44
N LEU A 97 -28.58 3.02 -17.37
CA LEU A 97 -28.51 2.08 -18.50
C LEU A 97 -29.90 1.63 -18.93
N PHE A 98 -30.76 1.26 -17.96
CA PHE A 98 -32.16 0.89 -18.24
C PHE A 98 -32.93 2.02 -18.90
N ILE A 99 -32.80 3.25 -18.39
CA ILE A 99 -33.41 4.45 -18.96
C ILE A 99 -32.91 4.70 -20.40
N ALA A 100 -31.61 4.53 -20.64
CA ALA A 100 -31.02 4.69 -21.97
C ALA A 100 -31.59 3.67 -22.98
N ILE A 101 -31.69 2.40 -22.57
CA ILE A 101 -32.26 1.31 -23.38
C ILE A 101 -33.77 1.56 -23.63
N ALA A 102 -34.52 1.91 -22.57
CA ALA A 102 -35.96 2.20 -22.68
C ALA A 102 -36.24 3.38 -23.61
N LYS A 103 -35.50 4.49 -23.46
CA LYS A 103 -35.57 5.65 -24.39
C LYS A 103 -35.27 5.25 -25.83
N ARG A 104 -34.26 4.37 -26.03
CA ARG A 104 -33.95 3.86 -27.38
C ARG A 104 -35.08 3.05 -27.95
N LEU A 105 -35.65 2.13 -27.17
CA LEU A 105 -36.78 1.29 -27.59
C LEU A 105 -37.96 2.14 -28.00
N VAL A 106 -38.40 3.08 -27.14
CA VAL A 106 -39.50 4.01 -27.42
C VAL A 106 -39.23 4.83 -28.69
N THR A 107 -38.00 5.36 -28.85
CA THR A 107 -37.64 6.15 -30.02
C THR A 107 -37.72 5.30 -31.31
N VAL A 108 -37.35 4.02 -31.29
CA VAL A 108 -37.37 3.18 -32.47
C VAL A 108 -38.77 2.66 -32.80
N THR A 109 -39.58 2.33 -31.78
CA THR A 109 -40.88 1.66 -31.97
C THR A 109 -42.05 2.62 -32.07
N VAL A 110 -42.07 3.70 -31.27
CA VAL A 110 -43.24 4.59 -31.11
C VAL A 110 -43.07 5.92 -31.83
N THR A 111 -41.84 6.43 -31.99
CA THR A 111 -41.63 7.77 -32.51
C THR A 111 -41.75 7.82 -34.03
N PRO A 112 -42.57 8.73 -34.62
CA PRO A 112 -42.71 8.90 -36.07
C PRO A 112 -41.34 9.18 -36.77
N ILE A 113 -41.17 8.68 -37.97
CA ILE A 113 -39.91 8.78 -38.73
C ILE A 113 -39.40 10.20 -38.83
N PRO A 114 -40.19 11.26 -39.16
CA PRO A 114 -39.66 12.62 -39.26
C PRO A 114 -39.10 13.15 -37.93
N VAL A 115 -39.77 12.85 -36.81
CA VAL A 115 -39.34 13.24 -35.47
C VAL A 115 -38.05 12.50 -35.09
N ARG A 116 -37.96 11.21 -35.42
CA ARG A 116 -36.74 10.40 -35.19
C ARG A 116 -35.56 10.95 -35.96
N VAL A 117 -35.75 11.37 -37.21
CA VAL A 117 -34.72 12.00 -38.03
C VAL A 117 -34.28 13.32 -37.41
N ALA A 118 -35.21 14.18 -37.02
CA ALA A 118 -34.90 15.45 -36.37
C ALA A 118 -34.13 15.28 -35.07
N LEU A 119 -34.53 14.31 -34.21
CA LEU A 119 -33.81 13.96 -32.98
C LEU A 119 -32.41 13.41 -33.24
N THR A 120 -32.26 12.62 -34.31
CA THR A 120 -30.95 12.06 -34.69
C THR A 120 -30.00 13.18 -35.14
N ILE A 121 -30.48 14.13 -35.97
CA ILE A 121 -29.70 15.28 -36.40
C ILE A 121 -29.34 16.15 -35.19
N ALA A 122 -30.30 16.47 -34.32
CA ALA A 122 -30.03 17.27 -33.11
C ALA A 122 -28.96 16.64 -32.20
N LYS A 123 -29.04 15.33 -31.96
CA LYS A 123 -28.04 14.59 -31.15
C LYS A 123 -26.69 14.51 -31.83
N SER A 124 -26.63 14.43 -33.17
CA SER A 124 -25.36 14.34 -33.90
C SER A 124 -24.52 15.61 -33.76
N LEU A 125 -25.14 16.77 -33.50
CA LEU A 125 -24.43 18.03 -33.30
C LEU A 125 -23.42 17.98 -32.14
N LYS A 126 -23.73 17.23 -31.05
CA LYS A 126 -22.80 17.00 -29.92
C LYS A 126 -21.49 16.40 -30.44
N TYR A 127 -21.57 15.31 -31.18
CA TYR A 127 -20.40 14.56 -31.66
C TYR A 127 -19.64 15.32 -32.76
N ILE A 128 -20.35 15.93 -33.70
CA ILE A 128 -19.76 16.73 -34.76
C ILE A 128 -19.01 17.93 -34.20
N LYS A 129 -19.65 18.67 -33.23
CA LYS A 129 -19.00 19.79 -32.55
C LYS A 129 -17.75 19.37 -31.78
N ALA A 130 -17.78 18.21 -31.08
CA ALA A 130 -16.62 17.67 -30.37
C ALA A 130 -15.48 17.31 -31.35
N GLY A 131 -15.80 16.68 -32.47
CA GLY A 131 -14.81 16.37 -33.52
C GLY A 131 -14.18 17.61 -34.14
N ILE A 132 -14.99 18.64 -34.47
CA ILE A 132 -14.48 19.93 -34.98
C ILE A 132 -13.58 20.62 -33.95
N LYS A 133 -13.99 20.62 -32.68
CA LYS A 133 -13.19 21.21 -31.59
C LYS A 133 -11.84 20.52 -31.44
N SER A 134 -11.79 19.19 -31.52
CA SER A 134 -10.57 18.39 -31.50
C SER A 134 -9.64 18.80 -32.70
N LEU A 135 -10.21 18.90 -33.89
CA LEU A 135 -9.47 19.29 -35.10
C LEU A 135 -8.89 20.70 -34.98
N VAL A 136 -9.71 21.69 -34.55
CA VAL A 136 -9.31 23.10 -34.40
C VAL A 136 -8.24 23.26 -33.31
N SER A 137 -8.30 22.47 -32.24
CA SER A 137 -7.27 22.49 -31.17
C SER A 137 -5.94 21.83 -31.58
N GLY A 138 -5.83 21.28 -32.79
CA GLY A 138 -4.64 20.57 -33.25
C GLY A 138 -4.41 19.21 -32.58
N LYS A 139 -5.38 18.74 -31.77
CA LYS A 139 -5.32 17.45 -31.11
C LYS A 139 -6.16 16.44 -31.86
N ILE A 140 -5.51 15.42 -32.43
CA ILE A 140 -6.21 14.34 -33.15
C ILE A 140 -6.57 13.27 -32.12
N GLU A 141 -7.78 13.40 -31.54
CA GLU A 141 -8.33 12.54 -30.50
C GLU A 141 -9.51 11.69 -31.05
N VAL A 142 -9.98 10.71 -30.23
CA VAL A 142 -11.09 9.82 -30.56
C VAL A 142 -12.38 10.59 -30.92
N ALA A 143 -12.62 11.74 -30.28
CA ALA A 143 -13.76 12.59 -30.59
C ALA A 143 -13.84 13.01 -32.08
N LEU A 144 -12.68 13.07 -32.78
CA LEU A 144 -12.65 13.32 -34.25
C LEU A 144 -13.16 12.10 -35.02
N LEU A 145 -12.79 10.88 -34.62
CA LEU A 145 -13.29 9.63 -35.24
C LEU A 145 -14.81 9.54 -35.12
N ASP A 146 -15.33 9.76 -33.93
CA ASP A 146 -16.78 9.72 -33.65
C ASP A 146 -17.52 10.79 -34.42
N GLY A 147 -16.98 12.02 -34.44
CA GLY A 147 -17.55 13.14 -35.19
C GLY A 147 -17.61 12.88 -36.68
N VAL A 148 -16.55 12.30 -37.28
CA VAL A 148 -16.49 11.92 -38.70
C VAL A 148 -17.46 10.78 -38.97
N ALA A 149 -17.50 9.74 -38.16
CA ALA A 149 -18.38 8.60 -38.33
C ALA A 149 -19.88 8.99 -38.30
N VAL A 150 -20.27 9.75 -37.28
CA VAL A 150 -21.63 10.26 -37.15
C VAL A 150 -21.97 11.26 -38.26
N GLY A 151 -21.06 12.19 -38.55
CA GLY A 151 -21.25 13.22 -39.60
C GLY A 151 -21.42 12.62 -40.98
N VAL A 152 -20.57 11.70 -41.39
CA VAL A 152 -20.69 11.01 -42.67
C VAL A 152 -21.99 10.21 -42.80
N SER A 153 -22.41 9.54 -41.71
CA SER A 153 -23.69 8.79 -41.68
C SER A 153 -24.89 9.72 -41.87
N VAL A 154 -24.90 10.89 -41.20
CA VAL A 154 -25.96 11.91 -41.37
C VAL A 154 -25.97 12.50 -42.75
N LEU A 155 -24.82 12.86 -43.32
CA LEU A 155 -24.70 13.38 -44.69
C LEU A 155 -25.25 12.40 -45.72
N ARG A 156 -25.04 11.12 -45.53
CA ARG A 156 -25.59 10.04 -46.39
C ARG A 156 -27.07 9.77 -46.16
N ARG A 157 -27.72 10.47 -45.26
CA ARG A 157 -29.14 10.24 -44.81
C ARG A 157 -29.35 8.83 -44.21
N ASP A 158 -28.27 8.17 -43.75
CA ASP A 158 -28.35 6.92 -43.02
C ASP A 158 -28.54 7.19 -41.52
N PHE A 159 -29.72 7.70 -41.19
CA PHE A 159 -30.08 8.08 -39.80
C PHE A 159 -30.16 6.89 -38.86
N ASN A 160 -30.41 5.67 -39.39
CA ASN A 160 -30.43 4.47 -38.55
C ASN A 160 -29.06 4.09 -38.08
N THR A 161 -28.04 4.11 -38.96
CA THR A 161 -26.65 3.89 -38.59
C THR A 161 -26.17 4.99 -37.64
N ALA A 162 -26.37 6.27 -37.97
CA ALA A 162 -25.98 7.40 -37.13
C ALA A 162 -26.57 7.28 -35.70
N SER A 163 -27.88 7.00 -35.60
CA SER A 163 -28.55 6.86 -34.32
C SER A 163 -28.10 5.62 -33.51
N SER A 164 -27.76 4.51 -34.19
CA SER A 164 -27.25 3.30 -33.53
C SER A 164 -25.82 3.51 -33.01
N VAL A 165 -24.98 4.15 -33.80
CA VAL A 165 -23.61 4.50 -33.42
C VAL A 165 -23.63 5.42 -32.19
N MET A 166 -24.38 6.53 -32.24
CA MET A 166 -24.50 7.46 -31.09
C MET A 166 -25.05 6.78 -29.82
N PHE A 167 -25.98 5.83 -29.96
CA PHE A 167 -26.48 5.05 -28.82
C PHE A 167 -25.37 4.17 -28.23
N LEU A 168 -24.63 3.44 -29.08
CA LEU A 168 -23.54 2.57 -28.63
C LEU A 168 -22.39 3.33 -28.00
N LEU A 169 -22.03 4.50 -28.57
CA LEU A 169 -21.03 5.41 -27.97
C LEU A 169 -21.50 5.87 -26.57
N GLY A 170 -22.75 6.32 -26.44
CA GLY A 170 -23.28 6.75 -25.14
C GLY A 170 -23.39 5.63 -24.10
N VAL A 171 -23.68 4.39 -24.53
CA VAL A 171 -23.60 3.22 -23.63
C VAL A 171 -22.16 2.92 -23.25
N GLY A 172 -21.21 3.03 -24.19
CA GLY A 172 -19.79 2.88 -23.94
C GLY A 172 -19.28 3.87 -22.89
N GLU A 173 -19.54 5.17 -23.08
CA GLU A 173 -19.21 6.24 -22.12
C GLU A 173 -19.78 5.94 -20.73
N LEU A 174 -21.05 5.49 -20.65
CA LEU A 174 -21.70 5.16 -19.38
C LEU A 174 -21.06 3.97 -18.64
N LEU A 175 -20.66 2.93 -19.38
CA LEU A 175 -20.03 1.75 -18.82
C LEU A 175 -18.58 2.04 -18.39
N GLU A 176 -17.87 2.88 -19.13
CA GLU A 176 -16.53 3.36 -18.79
C GLU A 176 -16.58 4.15 -17.47
N GLU A 177 -17.45 5.16 -17.36
CA GLU A 177 -17.65 5.94 -16.14
C GLU A 177 -18.06 5.05 -14.94
N TRP A 178 -18.93 4.08 -15.15
CA TRP A 178 -19.31 3.14 -14.11
C TRP A 178 -18.14 2.29 -13.63
N THR A 179 -17.35 1.74 -14.55
CA THR A 179 -16.23 0.86 -14.20
C THR A 179 -15.16 1.62 -13.42
N GLU A 180 -14.81 2.83 -13.86
CA GLU A 180 -13.86 3.71 -13.18
C GLU A 180 -14.32 4.06 -11.76
N LYS A 181 -15.54 4.59 -11.62
CA LYS A 181 -16.10 4.97 -10.31
C LYS A 181 -16.26 3.77 -9.37
N LYS A 182 -16.68 2.61 -9.90
CA LYS A 182 -16.80 1.40 -9.11
C LYS A 182 -15.44 0.96 -8.55
N THR A 183 -14.40 0.93 -9.38
CA THR A 183 -13.07 0.49 -8.96
C THR A 183 -12.48 1.45 -7.92
N THR A 184 -12.69 2.77 -8.10
CA THR A 184 -12.29 3.79 -7.13
C THR A 184 -13.04 3.65 -5.81
N ALA A 185 -14.36 3.42 -5.85
CA ALA A 185 -15.19 3.23 -4.66
C ALA A 185 -14.82 1.93 -3.90
N ASP A 186 -14.57 0.84 -4.62
CA ASP A 186 -14.11 -0.43 -4.02
C ASP A 186 -12.75 -0.25 -3.31
N LEU A 187 -11.81 0.46 -3.93
CA LEU A 187 -10.51 0.78 -3.35
C LEU A 187 -10.64 1.68 -2.11
N ALA A 188 -11.43 2.77 -2.21
CA ALA A 188 -11.69 3.67 -1.09
C ALA A 188 -12.34 2.94 0.09
N GLY A 189 -13.29 2.04 -0.18
CA GLY A 189 -13.95 1.21 0.83
C GLY A 189 -12.97 0.32 1.61
N ILE A 190 -11.97 -0.26 0.94
CA ILE A 190 -10.96 -1.10 1.59
C ILE A 190 -9.98 -0.26 2.40
N LEU A 191 -9.47 0.82 1.84
CA LEU A 191 -8.53 1.71 2.52
C LEU A 191 -9.15 2.42 3.73
N SER A 192 -10.45 2.77 3.69
CA SER A 192 -11.16 3.39 4.81
C SER A 192 -11.31 2.48 6.03
N LEU A 193 -11.14 1.18 5.87
CA LEU A 193 -11.24 0.20 6.96
C LEU A 193 -9.97 0.11 7.83
N ASN A 194 -8.85 0.68 7.42
CA ASN A 194 -7.62 0.76 8.20
C ASN A 194 -7.68 1.96 9.16
N ILE A 195 -8.37 1.82 10.30
CA ILE A 195 -8.59 2.88 11.27
C ILE A 195 -7.31 3.13 12.07
N SER A 196 -6.79 4.36 12.04
CA SER A 196 -5.74 4.82 12.94
C SER A 196 -6.35 5.22 14.28
N LYS A 197 -5.76 4.77 15.37
CA LYS A 197 -6.06 5.23 16.72
C LYS A 197 -5.15 6.40 17.05
N VAL A 198 -5.60 7.31 17.90
CA VAL A 198 -4.83 8.46 18.38
C VAL A 198 -4.83 8.50 19.90
N TRP A 199 -3.75 9.01 20.49
CA TRP A 199 -3.66 9.20 21.92
C TRP A 199 -4.33 10.52 22.29
N LEU A 200 -5.43 10.42 23.05
CA LEU A 200 -6.16 11.56 23.60
C LEU A 200 -5.75 11.75 25.05
N LYS A 201 -5.35 12.97 25.44
CA LYS A 201 -5.05 13.32 26.83
C LYS A 201 -6.30 13.82 27.52
N LYS A 202 -6.77 13.08 28.53
CA LYS A 202 -7.92 13.47 29.32
C LYS A 202 -7.65 13.22 30.80
N ASP A 203 -7.86 14.26 31.61
CA ASP A 203 -7.67 14.21 33.09
C ASP A 203 -6.25 13.70 33.48
N GLY A 204 -5.21 14.07 32.70
CA GLY A 204 -3.83 13.67 32.94
C GLY A 204 -3.46 12.25 32.53
N THR A 205 -4.40 11.49 31.96
CA THR A 205 -4.17 10.14 31.42
C THR A 205 -4.28 10.11 29.90
N GLU A 206 -3.46 9.30 29.25
CA GLU A 206 -3.48 9.07 27.82
C GLU A 206 -4.38 7.88 27.50
N LEU A 207 -5.36 8.10 26.64
CA LEU A 207 -6.33 7.11 26.19
C LEU A 207 -6.19 6.90 24.70
N LEU A 208 -5.97 5.67 24.26
CA LEU A 208 -5.94 5.32 22.85
C LEU A 208 -7.36 5.23 22.29
N VAL A 209 -7.80 6.27 21.57
CA VAL A 209 -9.16 6.40 21.04
C VAL A 209 -9.16 6.29 19.51
N ASP A 210 -10.35 6.06 18.95
CA ASP A 210 -10.53 6.08 17.49
C ASP A 210 -10.40 7.52 16.95
N TYR A 211 -9.69 7.70 15.82
CA TYR A 211 -9.48 8.96 15.13
C TYR A 211 -10.79 9.78 14.96
N ASN A 212 -11.89 9.11 14.62
CA ASN A 212 -13.17 9.77 14.37
C ASN A 212 -13.89 10.26 15.64
N THR A 213 -13.42 9.89 16.82
CA THR A 213 -14.03 10.31 18.11
C THR A 213 -13.45 11.60 18.62
N VAL A 214 -12.34 12.08 18.05
CA VAL A 214 -11.65 13.31 18.44
C VAL A 214 -12.44 14.53 17.95
N LYS A 215 -12.59 15.50 18.84
CA LYS A 215 -13.31 16.77 18.57
C LYS A 215 -12.36 17.95 18.56
N GLU A 216 -12.86 19.09 18.05
CA GLU A 216 -12.16 20.36 18.22
C GLU A 216 -11.98 20.66 19.71
N ASP A 217 -10.84 21.25 20.07
CA ASP A 217 -10.35 21.52 21.43
C ASP A 217 -9.90 20.30 22.25
N ASP A 218 -10.00 19.06 21.73
CA ASP A 218 -9.38 17.92 22.37
C ASP A 218 -7.84 18.01 22.36
N GLU A 219 -7.19 17.49 23.40
CA GLU A 219 -5.73 17.41 23.48
C GLU A 219 -5.23 16.04 23.02
N VAL A 220 -4.41 16.05 21.96
CA VAL A 220 -3.83 14.85 21.34
C VAL A 220 -2.34 14.80 21.63
N VAL A 221 -1.85 13.63 22.04
CA VAL A 221 -0.42 13.35 22.26
C VAL A 221 0.13 12.61 21.03
N VAL A 222 1.28 13.06 20.56
CA VAL A 222 2.03 12.37 19.50
C VAL A 222 3.44 12.14 19.98
N HIS A 223 3.80 10.86 20.06
CA HIS A 223 5.11 10.40 20.50
C HIS A 223 6.12 10.42 19.35
N LEU A 224 7.40 10.15 19.68
CA LEU A 224 8.49 10.00 18.73
C LEU A 224 8.09 9.13 17.54
N SER A 225 8.42 9.58 16.34
CA SER A 225 8.09 8.94 15.06
C SER A 225 6.59 8.86 14.73
N GLY A 226 5.72 9.52 15.51
CA GLY A 226 4.30 9.59 15.26
C GLY A 226 3.94 10.63 14.21
N VAL A 227 2.91 10.35 13.40
CA VAL A 227 2.30 11.32 12.47
C VAL A 227 1.31 12.18 13.23
N ILE A 228 1.40 13.50 13.08
CA ILE A 228 0.44 14.45 13.63
C ILE A 228 -0.90 14.26 12.90
N PRO A 229 -1.96 13.83 13.61
CA PRO A 229 -3.21 13.43 12.94
C PRO A 229 -4.13 14.60 12.57
N PHE A 230 -4.01 15.75 13.24
CA PHE A 230 -4.87 16.91 13.08
C PHE A 230 -4.07 18.20 13.07
N ASP A 231 -4.63 19.25 12.46
CA ASP A 231 -4.10 20.61 12.62
C ASP A 231 -4.37 21.12 14.02
N GLY A 232 -3.37 21.74 14.65
CA GLY A 232 -3.52 22.20 16.02
C GLY A 232 -2.45 23.16 16.49
N VAL A 233 -2.48 23.47 17.77
CA VAL A 233 -1.49 24.28 18.46
C VAL A 233 -0.92 23.52 19.64
N VAL A 234 0.39 23.47 19.72
CA VAL A 234 1.12 22.81 20.80
C VAL A 234 0.76 23.43 22.15
N VAL A 235 0.37 22.58 23.09
CA VAL A 235 0.01 22.94 24.47
C VAL A 235 1.14 22.60 25.43
N SER A 236 1.88 21.51 25.16
CA SER A 236 3.04 21.11 25.96
C SER A 236 3.97 20.19 25.15
N GLY A 237 5.23 20.15 25.53
CA GLY A 237 6.26 19.36 24.87
C GLY A 237 7.10 20.16 23.88
N GLU A 238 8.16 19.52 23.39
CA GLU A 238 9.08 20.08 22.40
C GLU A 238 9.48 18.94 21.45
N ALA A 239 9.43 19.18 20.13
CA ALA A 239 9.79 18.20 19.14
C ALA A 239 10.37 18.82 17.86
N MET A 240 11.22 18.04 17.18
CA MET A 240 11.62 18.29 15.81
C MET A 240 10.61 17.62 14.86
N VAL A 241 9.93 18.42 14.04
CA VAL A 241 8.85 17.96 13.17
C VAL A 241 9.25 18.10 11.70
N ASN A 242 9.26 16.96 10.99
CA ASN A 242 9.49 16.93 9.55
C ASN A 242 8.22 17.39 8.82
N GLN A 243 8.36 18.46 8.06
CA GLN A 243 7.28 19.07 7.26
C GLN A 243 7.51 18.90 5.75
N ALA A 244 8.43 18.04 5.33
CA ALA A 244 8.80 17.83 3.92
C ALA A 244 7.60 17.47 3.04
N SER A 245 6.62 16.77 3.58
CA SER A 245 5.36 16.43 2.89
C SER A 245 4.52 17.65 2.50
N MET A 246 4.71 18.80 3.17
CA MET A 246 3.95 20.04 2.92
C MET A 246 4.80 21.12 2.25
N THR A 247 6.03 21.29 2.69
CA THR A 247 6.92 22.39 2.25
C THR A 247 7.90 21.98 1.17
N GLY A 248 8.18 20.66 1.05
CA GLY A 248 9.23 20.12 0.19
C GLY A 248 10.65 20.28 0.76
N GLU A 249 10.79 20.88 1.94
CA GLU A 249 12.07 21.06 2.63
C GLU A 249 12.33 19.92 3.60
N SER A 250 13.51 19.30 3.50
CA SER A 250 13.87 18.09 4.26
C SER A 250 14.36 18.39 5.69
N GLU A 251 14.62 19.66 6.05
CA GLU A 251 15.07 20.02 7.39
C GLU A 251 13.90 20.01 8.40
N PRO A 252 14.01 19.24 9.51
CA PRO A 252 13.00 19.25 10.55
C PRO A 252 12.90 20.61 11.24
N VAL A 253 11.68 21.04 11.53
CA VAL A 253 11.41 22.33 12.18
C VAL A 253 11.10 22.11 13.65
N LYS A 254 11.79 22.85 14.52
CA LYS A 254 11.50 22.83 15.96
C LYS A 254 10.11 23.37 16.24
N LYS A 255 9.31 22.61 17.02
CA LYS A 255 8.00 22.98 17.53
C LYS A 255 8.02 22.97 19.05
N GLU A 256 7.48 24.02 19.65
CA GLU A 256 7.38 24.24 21.09
C GLU A 256 6.01 24.81 21.45
N GLU A 257 5.71 25.00 22.71
CA GLU A 257 4.42 25.52 23.19
C GLU A 257 4.01 26.80 22.43
N GLY A 258 2.77 26.82 21.94
CA GLY A 258 2.22 27.87 21.10
C GLY A 258 2.51 27.73 19.60
N SER A 259 3.37 26.81 19.17
CA SER A 259 3.65 26.54 17.77
C SER A 259 2.46 25.87 17.08
N THR A 260 2.21 26.21 15.82
CA THR A 260 1.21 25.52 15.00
C THR A 260 1.80 24.24 14.42
N VAL A 261 1.05 23.14 14.51
CA VAL A 261 1.35 21.84 13.90
C VAL A 261 0.30 21.48 12.87
N PHE A 262 0.72 20.72 11.84
CA PHE A 262 -0.10 20.41 10.70
C PHE A 262 -0.28 18.89 10.56
N ALA A 263 -1.49 18.47 10.19
CA ALA A 263 -1.81 17.08 9.94
C ALA A 263 -0.96 16.50 8.79
N GLY A 264 -0.40 15.29 9.01
CA GLY A 264 0.45 14.61 8.01
C GLY A 264 1.93 14.94 8.15
N THR A 265 2.36 15.75 9.11
CA THR A 265 3.75 15.96 9.48
C THR A 265 4.19 14.95 10.55
N VAL A 266 5.49 14.67 10.66
CA VAL A 266 6.03 13.57 11.47
C VAL A 266 6.99 14.10 12.52
N ILE A 267 6.89 13.58 13.75
CA ILE A 267 7.85 13.88 14.82
C ILE A 267 9.12 13.04 14.63
N GLU A 268 10.26 13.68 14.39
CA GLU A 268 11.56 13.02 14.27
C GLU A 268 12.29 12.89 15.61
N GLU A 269 12.12 13.88 16.51
CA GLU A 269 12.68 13.86 17.85
C GLU A 269 11.69 14.53 18.82
N GLY A 270 11.63 14.04 20.05
CA GLY A 270 10.78 14.58 21.12
C GLY A 270 9.34 14.05 21.12
N GLU A 271 8.46 14.77 21.78
CA GLU A 271 7.03 14.46 21.97
C GLU A 271 6.23 15.75 22.07
N LEU A 272 5.03 15.76 21.51
CA LEU A 272 4.14 16.92 21.55
C LEU A 272 2.76 16.54 22.03
N THR A 273 2.20 17.38 22.92
CA THR A 273 0.75 17.46 23.15
C THR A 273 0.23 18.72 22.48
N PHE A 274 -0.74 18.60 21.61
CA PHE A 274 -1.34 19.74 20.93
C PHE A 274 -2.88 19.70 21.03
N ARG A 275 -3.47 20.88 20.99
CA ARG A 275 -4.93 21.07 20.98
C ARG A 275 -5.41 21.13 19.54
N VAL A 276 -6.40 20.32 19.21
CA VAL A 276 -6.99 20.23 17.88
C VAL A 276 -7.76 21.51 17.54
N LYS A 277 -7.38 22.19 16.47
CA LYS A 277 -8.04 23.42 15.98
C LYS A 277 -9.07 23.18 14.88
N ARG A 278 -8.94 22.08 14.15
CA ARG A 278 -9.82 21.73 13.02
C ARG A 278 -9.95 20.23 12.91
N THR A 279 -11.16 19.73 13.04
CA THR A 279 -11.54 18.36 12.72
C THR A 279 -12.22 18.26 11.33
N GLY A 280 -12.61 19.42 10.76
CA GLY A 280 -13.34 19.49 9.49
C GLY A 280 -12.46 19.75 8.27
N GLY A 281 -12.61 18.94 7.24
CA GLY A 281 -11.94 19.06 5.93
C GLY A 281 -10.88 17.98 5.62
N ASN A 282 -10.60 17.10 6.58
CA ASN A 282 -9.73 15.94 6.42
C ASN A 282 -10.40 14.69 6.97
N SER A 283 -11.63 14.39 6.50
CA SER A 283 -12.18 13.08 6.79
C SER A 283 -11.20 12.01 6.26
N LYS A 284 -11.11 10.90 6.95
CA LYS A 284 -10.25 9.79 6.50
C LYS A 284 -10.59 9.39 5.06
N PHE A 285 -11.85 9.54 4.68
CA PHE A 285 -12.34 9.32 3.32
C PHE A 285 -11.77 10.34 2.33
N GLU A 286 -11.72 11.64 2.66
CA GLU A 286 -11.12 12.68 1.81
C GLU A 286 -9.61 12.49 1.63
N LYS A 287 -8.88 12.08 2.70
CA LYS A 287 -7.46 11.70 2.58
C LYS A 287 -7.28 10.51 1.64
N ILE A 288 -8.17 9.52 1.71
CA ILE A 288 -8.16 8.35 0.84
C ILE A 288 -8.51 8.75 -0.61
N VAL A 289 -9.52 9.57 -0.81
CA VAL A 289 -9.86 10.09 -2.14
C VAL A 289 -8.70 10.90 -2.70
N ARG A 290 -8.07 11.75 -1.90
CA ARG A 290 -6.86 12.48 -2.29
C ARG A 290 -5.70 11.55 -2.62
N MET A 291 -5.46 10.50 -1.80
CA MET A 291 -4.45 9.47 -2.10
C MET A 291 -4.75 8.76 -3.42
N ILE A 292 -6.01 8.44 -3.71
CA ILE A 292 -6.42 7.85 -5.00
C ILE A 292 -6.18 8.82 -6.15
N GLU A 293 -6.53 10.11 -5.99
CA GLU A 293 -6.25 11.15 -6.99
C GLU A 293 -4.75 11.38 -7.19
N GLU A 294 -3.95 11.29 -6.14
CA GLU A 294 -2.48 11.34 -6.21
C GLU A 294 -1.93 10.07 -6.88
N THR A 295 -2.51 8.90 -6.57
CA THR A 295 -2.19 7.63 -7.24
C THR A 295 -2.45 7.71 -8.75
N GLU A 296 -3.51 8.40 -9.19
CA GLU A 296 -3.75 8.67 -10.60
C GLU A 296 -2.64 9.55 -11.24
N LYS A 297 -2.06 10.49 -10.49
CA LYS A 297 -0.91 11.28 -10.97
C LYS A 297 0.36 10.44 -11.11
N LEU A 298 0.51 9.38 -10.30
CA LEU A 298 1.62 8.43 -10.31
C LEU A 298 1.36 7.23 -11.25
N LYS A 299 0.82 7.51 -12.45
CA LYS A 299 0.52 6.50 -13.48
C LYS A 299 1.75 5.69 -13.83
N SER A 300 1.55 4.38 -14.05
CA SER A 300 2.63 3.51 -14.52
C SER A 300 3.13 3.92 -15.90
N GLY A 301 4.39 3.62 -16.20
CA GLY A 301 4.96 3.84 -17.53
C GLY A 301 4.23 3.05 -18.61
N ALA A 302 3.81 1.82 -18.30
CA ALA A 302 3.01 0.96 -19.17
C ALA A 302 1.63 1.57 -19.44
N GLU A 303 0.96 2.07 -18.40
CA GLU A 303 -0.32 2.77 -18.52
C GLU A 303 -0.19 4.05 -19.37
N SER A 304 0.78 4.90 -19.04
CA SER A 304 1.07 6.13 -19.80
C SER A 304 1.44 5.83 -21.25
N SER A 305 2.20 4.77 -21.51
CA SER A 305 2.57 4.36 -22.87
C SER A 305 1.37 3.82 -23.65
N ALA A 306 0.48 3.05 -23.01
CA ALA A 306 -0.75 2.56 -23.62
C ALA A 306 -1.69 3.71 -24.01
N LEU A 307 -1.85 4.71 -23.14
CA LEU A 307 -2.64 5.91 -23.40
C LEU A 307 -2.08 6.71 -24.58
N LYS A 308 -0.76 6.97 -24.59
CA LYS A 308 -0.08 7.65 -25.70
C LYS A 308 -0.17 6.88 -27.01
N LEU A 309 -0.09 5.55 -26.97
CA LEU A 309 -0.23 4.69 -28.14
C LEU A 309 -1.66 4.75 -28.68
N ALA A 310 -2.66 4.71 -27.80
CA ALA A 310 -4.06 4.84 -28.18
C ALA A 310 -4.30 6.13 -29.01
N ASP A 311 -3.84 7.26 -28.51
CA ASP A 311 -3.99 8.55 -29.22
C ASP A 311 -3.18 8.59 -30.54
N ARG A 312 -1.98 7.98 -30.58
CA ARG A 312 -1.18 7.86 -31.81
C ARG A 312 -1.84 7.00 -32.87
N LEU A 313 -2.71 6.06 -32.55
CA LEU A 313 -3.39 5.20 -33.52
C LEU A 313 -4.52 5.94 -34.27
N VAL A 314 -5.08 7.01 -33.70
CA VAL A 314 -6.17 7.78 -34.34
C VAL A 314 -5.84 8.29 -35.76
N PRO A 315 -4.69 8.93 -36.03
CA PRO A 315 -4.33 9.32 -37.38
C PRO A 315 -4.22 8.14 -38.38
N TYR A 316 -3.70 7.00 -37.89
CA TYR A 316 -3.60 5.80 -38.74
C TYR A 316 -4.96 5.20 -39.07
N THR A 317 -5.92 5.23 -38.12
CA THR A 317 -7.31 4.81 -38.36
C THR A 317 -7.99 5.71 -39.37
N LEU A 318 -7.80 7.03 -39.28
CA LEU A 318 -8.30 7.98 -40.32
C LEU A 318 -7.69 7.74 -41.66
N ALA A 319 -6.34 7.59 -41.74
CA ALA A 319 -5.65 7.31 -43.01
C ALA A 319 -6.09 5.96 -43.60
N GLY A 320 -6.22 4.92 -42.78
CA GLY A 320 -6.72 3.61 -43.18
C GLY A 320 -8.15 3.68 -43.73
N THR A 321 -9.01 4.47 -43.08
CA THR A 321 -10.39 4.73 -43.54
C THR A 321 -10.40 5.38 -44.92
N GLY A 322 -9.57 6.42 -45.11
CA GLY A 322 -9.40 7.09 -46.41
C GLY A 322 -8.89 6.12 -47.49
N LEU A 323 -7.90 5.30 -47.17
CA LEU A 323 -7.35 4.29 -48.08
C LEU A 323 -8.40 3.24 -48.46
N VAL A 324 -9.15 2.71 -47.51
CA VAL A 324 -10.24 1.74 -47.79
C VAL A 324 -11.31 2.37 -48.67
N TYR A 325 -11.66 3.65 -48.44
CA TYR A 325 -12.58 4.35 -49.32
C TYR A 325 -12.03 4.51 -50.76
N LEU A 326 -10.79 4.91 -50.88
CA LEU A 326 -10.15 5.08 -52.21
C LEU A 326 -10.11 3.78 -52.99
N LEU A 327 -9.77 2.67 -52.31
CA LEU A 327 -9.65 1.35 -52.95
C LEU A 327 -11.01 0.71 -53.25
N THR A 328 -11.97 0.83 -52.35
CA THR A 328 -13.25 0.12 -52.49
C THR A 328 -14.39 0.98 -53.02
N ARG A 329 -14.24 2.31 -53.01
CA ARG A 329 -15.29 3.31 -53.30
C ARG A 329 -16.57 3.06 -52.51
N ASN A 330 -16.46 2.34 -51.39
CA ASN A 330 -17.58 1.97 -50.56
C ASN A 330 -17.45 2.61 -49.18
N VAL A 331 -18.31 3.61 -48.91
CA VAL A 331 -18.32 4.34 -47.64
C VAL A 331 -18.66 3.45 -46.45
N THR A 332 -19.52 2.44 -46.65
CA THR A 332 -19.88 1.51 -45.56
C THR A 332 -18.67 0.70 -45.08
N LYS A 333 -17.83 0.23 -46.03
CA LYS A 333 -16.58 -0.45 -45.70
C LYS A 333 -15.58 0.50 -45.03
N ALA A 334 -15.49 1.73 -45.46
CA ALA A 334 -14.65 2.74 -44.85
C ALA A 334 -15.13 3.08 -43.43
N LEU A 335 -16.44 3.25 -43.21
CA LEU A 335 -17.02 3.47 -41.90
C LEU A 335 -16.77 2.31 -40.92
N SER A 336 -16.68 1.06 -41.39
CA SER A 336 -16.37 -0.08 -40.53
C SER A 336 -15.00 0.02 -39.87
N VAL A 337 -14.03 0.72 -40.52
CA VAL A 337 -12.71 1.00 -39.94
C VAL A 337 -12.84 2.04 -38.80
N LEU A 338 -13.65 3.09 -38.97
CA LEU A 338 -13.89 4.13 -37.95
C LEU A 338 -14.64 3.64 -36.74
N MET A 339 -15.48 2.58 -36.88
CA MET A 339 -16.29 2.04 -35.79
C MET A 339 -15.48 1.22 -34.77
N VAL A 340 -14.21 0.97 -35.04
CA VAL A 340 -13.35 0.17 -34.17
C VAL A 340 -12.22 1.06 -33.67
N ASP A 341 -12.35 1.49 -32.41
CA ASP A 341 -11.36 2.32 -31.75
C ASP A 341 -10.49 1.48 -30.81
N PHE A 342 -9.19 1.64 -30.91
CA PHE A 342 -8.25 0.95 -30.01
C PHE A 342 -8.13 1.65 -28.67
N SER A 343 -8.46 2.95 -28.59
CA SER A 343 -8.16 3.77 -27.44
C SER A 343 -9.13 3.55 -26.27
N CYS A 344 -10.44 3.38 -26.54
CA CYS A 344 -11.44 3.17 -25.51
C CYS A 344 -11.11 1.95 -24.62
N ALA A 345 -10.81 0.81 -25.26
CA ALA A 345 -10.49 -0.40 -24.52
C ALA A 345 -9.18 -0.30 -23.72
N LEU A 346 -8.16 0.38 -24.27
CA LEU A 346 -6.89 0.60 -23.58
C LEU A 346 -7.05 1.58 -22.41
N LYS A 347 -7.75 2.70 -22.62
CA LYS A 347 -8.00 3.73 -21.60
C LYS A 347 -8.79 3.18 -20.41
N LEU A 348 -9.67 2.19 -20.62
CA LEU A 348 -10.44 1.55 -19.56
C LEU A 348 -9.67 0.42 -18.88
N ALA A 349 -9.13 -0.53 -19.66
CA ALA A 349 -8.62 -1.78 -19.10
C ALA A 349 -7.32 -1.62 -18.30
N MET A 350 -6.46 -0.63 -18.66
CA MET A 350 -5.18 -0.43 -17.99
C MET A 350 -5.33 0.14 -16.58
N PRO A 351 -5.97 1.30 -16.36
CA PRO A 351 -6.19 1.84 -15.02
C PRO A 351 -6.95 0.88 -14.12
N VAL A 352 -7.98 0.22 -14.65
CA VAL A 352 -8.77 -0.76 -13.89
C VAL A 352 -7.92 -1.94 -13.43
N SER A 353 -7.01 -2.44 -14.29
CA SER A 353 -6.08 -3.52 -13.90
C SER A 353 -5.15 -3.08 -12.77
N VAL A 354 -4.60 -1.86 -12.85
CA VAL A 354 -3.71 -1.29 -11.83
C VAL A 354 -4.45 -1.08 -10.50
N LEU A 355 -5.63 -0.46 -10.54
CA LEU A 355 -6.44 -0.23 -9.33
C LEU A 355 -6.89 -1.55 -8.70
N SER A 356 -7.21 -2.58 -9.51
CA SER A 356 -7.52 -3.92 -9.01
C SER A 356 -6.32 -4.57 -8.31
N ALA A 357 -5.11 -4.40 -8.86
CA ALA A 357 -3.90 -4.89 -8.22
C ALA A 357 -3.58 -4.16 -6.92
N ILE A 358 -3.75 -2.83 -6.87
CA ILE A 358 -3.59 -2.04 -5.63
C ILE A 358 -4.59 -2.49 -4.57
N ARG A 359 -5.85 -2.74 -4.96
CA ARG A 359 -6.87 -3.30 -4.07
C ARG A 359 -6.44 -4.65 -3.49
N GLU A 360 -6.01 -5.58 -4.35
CA GLU A 360 -5.58 -6.92 -3.94
C GLU A 360 -4.32 -6.89 -3.06
N ALA A 361 -3.37 -5.98 -3.33
CA ALA A 361 -2.24 -5.69 -2.45
C ALA A 361 -2.72 -5.25 -1.06
N SER A 362 -3.66 -4.29 -1.00
CA SER A 362 -4.23 -3.79 0.27
C SER A 362 -4.97 -4.87 1.06
N GLU A 363 -5.66 -5.79 0.39
CA GLU A 363 -6.31 -6.96 1.03
C GLU A 363 -5.28 -7.91 1.70
N ASN A 364 -4.03 -7.90 1.23
CA ASN A 364 -2.91 -8.64 1.79
C ASN A 364 -2.04 -7.80 2.75
N GLY A 365 -2.49 -6.63 3.20
CA GLY A 365 -1.75 -5.78 4.12
C GLY A 365 -0.58 -5.03 3.47
N ILE A 366 -0.59 -4.87 2.14
CA ILE A 366 0.43 -4.17 1.37
C ILE A 366 -0.18 -2.87 0.84
N THR A 367 0.30 -1.72 1.31
CA THR A 367 -0.14 -0.41 0.82
C THR A 367 0.78 0.08 -0.29
N VAL A 368 0.23 0.43 -1.44
CA VAL A 368 0.95 0.88 -2.63
C VAL A 368 0.53 2.30 -2.99
N LYS A 369 1.47 3.23 -3.07
CA LYS A 369 1.19 4.66 -3.37
C LYS A 369 0.88 4.95 -4.84
N GLY A 370 1.13 4.01 -5.75
CA GLY A 370 0.81 4.21 -7.16
C GLY A 370 1.21 3.06 -8.08
N GLY A 371 0.54 2.97 -9.23
CA GLY A 371 0.75 1.90 -10.21
C GLY A 371 2.19 1.80 -10.75
N LYS A 372 2.91 2.93 -10.82
CA LYS A 372 4.31 2.95 -11.27
C LYS A 372 5.23 2.11 -10.38
N PHE A 373 4.89 1.97 -9.09
CA PHE A 373 5.69 1.21 -8.15
C PHE A 373 5.48 -0.30 -8.31
N LEU A 374 4.25 -0.75 -8.62
CA LEU A 374 4.01 -2.15 -9.00
C LEU A 374 4.77 -2.52 -10.29
N GLU A 375 4.81 -1.60 -11.27
CA GLU A 375 5.61 -1.78 -12.48
C GLU A 375 7.11 -1.84 -12.16
N ALA A 376 7.62 -0.96 -11.30
CA ALA A 376 9.02 -0.97 -10.85
C ALA A 376 9.35 -2.28 -10.13
N VAL A 377 8.49 -2.78 -9.24
CA VAL A 377 8.64 -4.07 -8.58
C VAL A 377 8.65 -5.22 -9.60
N ALA A 378 7.77 -5.21 -10.61
CA ALA A 378 7.77 -6.22 -11.65
C ALA A 378 9.05 -6.22 -12.49
N ALA A 379 9.56 -5.02 -12.83
CA ALA A 379 10.76 -4.83 -13.64
C ALA A 379 12.07 -5.02 -12.86
N ALA A 380 12.03 -5.03 -11.53
CA ALA A 380 13.22 -5.09 -10.68
C ALA A 380 14.01 -6.38 -10.88
N ASP A 381 15.31 -6.21 -11.07
CA ASP A 381 16.32 -7.28 -11.16
C ASP A 381 17.29 -7.29 -9.98
N THR A 382 17.31 -6.23 -9.19
CA THR A 382 18.18 -6.05 -8.02
C THR A 382 17.33 -5.67 -6.81
N ILE A 383 17.55 -6.33 -5.68
CA ILE A 383 16.95 -5.99 -4.39
C ILE A 383 18.04 -5.77 -3.36
N VAL A 384 17.92 -4.68 -2.63
CA VAL A 384 18.82 -4.29 -1.55
C VAL A 384 18.03 -4.35 -0.25
N PHE A 385 18.55 -5.05 0.73
CA PHE A 385 17.97 -5.16 2.06
C PHE A 385 18.83 -4.42 3.08
N ASP A 386 18.21 -3.66 3.94
CA ASP A 386 18.79 -3.39 5.24
C ASP A 386 18.80 -4.65 6.09
N LYS A 387 19.74 -4.79 7.02
CA LYS A 387 19.80 -5.93 7.94
C LYS A 387 18.79 -5.75 9.07
N THR A 388 18.98 -4.70 9.87
CA THR A 388 18.31 -4.51 11.17
C THR A 388 16.85 -4.12 10.97
N GLY A 389 15.92 -4.81 11.67
CA GLY A 389 14.48 -4.54 11.51
C GLY A 389 13.86 -5.01 10.20
N THR A 390 14.68 -5.45 9.24
CA THR A 390 14.24 -5.95 7.92
C THR A 390 14.50 -7.45 7.77
N LEU A 391 15.75 -7.86 7.63
CA LEU A 391 16.13 -9.29 7.61
C LEU A 391 16.16 -9.90 9.02
N THR A 392 16.22 -9.07 10.03
CA THR A 392 16.09 -9.40 11.46
C THR A 392 14.81 -8.78 12.01
N LYS A 393 14.44 -9.14 13.25
CA LYS A 393 13.26 -8.59 13.93
C LYS A 393 13.52 -7.30 14.70
N ALA A 394 14.79 -6.85 14.78
CA ALA A 394 15.25 -5.79 15.69
C ALA A 394 14.90 -6.09 17.16
N GLU A 395 14.90 -7.36 17.52
CA GLU A 395 14.69 -7.87 18.86
C GLU A 395 15.98 -8.58 19.31
N PRO A 396 17.01 -7.85 19.74
CA PRO A 396 18.25 -8.47 20.17
C PRO A 396 17.99 -9.42 21.36
N VAL A 397 18.70 -10.54 21.35
CA VAL A 397 18.60 -11.56 22.41
C VAL A 397 19.98 -11.90 22.92
N VAL A 398 20.09 -12.17 24.22
CA VAL A 398 21.31 -12.70 24.83
C VAL A 398 21.49 -14.15 24.36
N THR A 399 22.59 -14.41 23.67
CA THR A 399 22.94 -15.74 23.17
C THR A 399 23.78 -16.54 24.17
N SER A 400 24.70 -15.86 24.85
CA SER A 400 25.52 -16.47 25.90
C SER A 400 26.02 -15.40 26.88
N VAL A 401 26.35 -15.85 28.08
CA VAL A 401 27.03 -15.07 29.10
C VAL A 401 28.33 -15.81 29.42
N ILE A 402 29.46 -15.19 29.22
CA ILE A 402 30.77 -15.77 29.44
C ILE A 402 31.35 -15.18 30.75
N SER A 403 31.46 -15.98 31.81
CA SER A 403 31.99 -15.54 33.09
C SER A 403 33.51 -15.53 33.07
N PHE A 404 34.13 -14.50 33.64
CA PHE A 404 35.58 -14.37 33.85
C PHE A 404 35.97 -14.40 35.36
N GLU A 405 35.05 -14.87 36.18
CA GLU A 405 35.26 -15.04 37.63
C GLU A 405 34.51 -16.33 38.11
N ASP A 406 34.63 -16.64 39.40
CA ASP A 406 34.00 -17.87 39.99
C ASP A 406 32.48 -17.78 40.14
N ARG A 407 31.86 -16.61 39.94
CA ARG A 407 30.41 -16.45 39.96
C ARG A 407 29.76 -17.11 38.77
N GLY A 408 28.59 -17.71 39.00
CA GLY A 408 27.85 -18.35 37.92
C GLY A 408 27.27 -17.32 36.92
N GLU A 409 27.13 -17.75 35.64
CA GLU A 409 26.61 -16.93 34.53
C GLU A 409 25.25 -16.30 34.84
N ASP A 410 24.37 -17.02 35.57
CA ASP A 410 23.04 -16.53 35.93
C ASP A 410 23.11 -15.40 36.96
N GLU A 411 24.09 -15.43 37.87
CA GLU A 411 24.28 -14.35 38.85
C GLU A 411 24.83 -13.09 38.15
N LEU A 412 25.77 -13.25 37.25
CA LEU A 412 26.32 -12.15 36.44
C LEU A 412 25.26 -11.52 35.52
N LEU A 413 24.43 -12.36 34.88
CA LEU A 413 23.28 -11.89 34.10
C LEU A 413 22.26 -11.13 34.97
N ARG A 414 22.01 -11.59 36.19
CA ARG A 414 21.13 -10.93 37.14
C ARG A 414 21.66 -9.54 37.56
N ILE A 415 22.96 -9.42 37.79
CA ILE A 415 23.64 -8.17 38.10
C ILE A 415 23.52 -7.20 36.90
N ALA A 416 23.83 -7.67 35.70
CA ALA A 416 23.74 -6.88 34.49
C ALA A 416 22.30 -6.38 34.24
N ALA A 417 21.29 -7.25 34.39
CA ALA A 417 19.89 -6.89 34.23
C ALA A 417 19.44 -5.83 35.24
N CYS A 418 19.89 -5.94 36.50
CA CYS A 418 19.59 -4.96 37.55
C CYS A 418 20.11 -3.55 37.20
N LEU A 419 21.28 -3.44 36.55
CA LEU A 419 21.85 -2.16 36.15
C LEU A 419 21.19 -1.60 34.88
N GLU A 420 20.91 -2.48 33.91
CA GLU A 420 20.35 -2.11 32.59
C GLU A 420 18.86 -1.76 32.65
N GLU A 421 18.11 -2.22 33.67
CA GLU A 421 16.68 -1.95 33.80
C GLU A 421 16.32 -0.46 33.84
N HIS A 422 17.25 0.39 34.28
CA HIS A 422 17.02 1.81 34.43
C HIS A 422 17.21 2.63 33.13
N PHE A 423 17.78 2.03 32.10
CA PHE A 423 18.11 2.70 30.83
C PHE A 423 17.64 1.87 29.65
N PRO A 424 16.35 1.96 29.29
CA PRO A 424 15.75 1.10 28.27
C PRO A 424 16.26 1.44 26.87
N HIS A 425 17.27 0.71 26.40
CA HIS A 425 17.66 0.63 25.02
C HIS A 425 17.67 -0.83 24.53
N SER A 426 17.77 -1.08 23.26
CA SER A 426 17.56 -2.41 22.66
C SER A 426 18.42 -3.51 23.30
N MET A 427 19.71 -3.25 23.56
CA MET A 427 20.63 -4.21 24.20
C MET A 427 20.30 -4.41 25.69
N ALA A 428 19.98 -3.33 26.41
CA ALA A 428 19.55 -3.39 27.82
C ALA A 428 18.27 -4.25 27.97
N ASN A 429 17.29 -3.99 27.11
CA ASN A 429 16.06 -4.78 27.08
C ASN A 429 16.33 -6.27 26.86
N ALA A 430 17.29 -6.62 25.99
CA ALA A 430 17.69 -8.00 25.75
C ALA A 430 18.25 -8.67 27.02
N VAL A 431 19.08 -7.96 27.78
CA VAL A 431 19.68 -8.45 29.03
C VAL A 431 18.59 -8.64 30.09
N VAL A 432 17.73 -7.65 30.30
CA VAL A 432 16.62 -7.69 31.25
C VAL A 432 15.64 -8.82 30.92
N GLU A 433 15.26 -8.97 29.64
CA GLU A 433 14.35 -10.02 29.20
C GLU A 433 14.98 -11.42 29.31
N ALA A 434 16.28 -11.57 29.05
CA ALA A 434 16.99 -12.83 29.26
C ALA A 434 16.97 -13.25 30.74
N ALA A 435 17.23 -12.31 31.66
CA ALA A 435 17.14 -12.55 33.11
C ALA A 435 15.71 -12.92 33.53
N ARG A 436 14.69 -12.23 32.96
CA ARG A 436 13.28 -12.49 33.25
C ARG A 436 12.87 -13.90 32.77
N LYS A 437 13.27 -14.32 31.58
CA LYS A 437 12.98 -15.66 31.02
C LYS A 437 13.59 -16.79 31.87
N LYS A 438 14.76 -16.53 32.45
CA LYS A 438 15.41 -17.47 33.41
C LYS A 438 14.81 -17.40 34.82
N GLY A 439 13.84 -16.53 35.07
CA GLY A 439 13.22 -16.36 36.40
C GLY A 439 14.14 -15.73 37.45
N LEU A 440 15.20 -15.03 37.02
CA LEU A 440 16.17 -14.38 37.89
C LEU A 440 15.56 -13.13 38.51
N LYS A 441 14.96 -13.27 39.69
CA LYS A 441 14.42 -12.12 40.44
C LYS A 441 15.55 -11.39 41.15
N HIS A 442 15.58 -10.08 41.08
CA HIS A 442 16.49 -9.24 41.87
C HIS A 442 15.72 -8.24 42.74
N LYS A 443 16.33 -7.88 43.87
CA LYS A 443 16.00 -6.66 44.61
C LYS A 443 17.04 -5.64 44.16
N GLU A 444 16.70 -4.35 44.13
CA GLU A 444 17.68 -3.29 43.88
C GLU A 444 18.90 -3.51 44.77
N MET A 445 20.08 -3.75 44.16
CA MET A 445 21.32 -4.07 44.85
C MET A 445 22.39 -3.03 44.63
N HIS A 446 22.11 -2.01 43.83
CA HIS A 446 23.04 -0.98 43.43
C HIS A 446 22.75 0.39 44.07
N SER A 447 23.78 1.23 44.14
CA SER A 447 23.62 2.65 44.47
C SER A 447 23.10 3.43 43.24
N LYS A 448 23.13 4.75 43.29
CA LYS A 448 22.77 5.61 42.17
C LYS A 448 23.50 5.19 40.88
N VAL A 449 22.79 4.87 39.84
CA VAL A 449 23.31 4.50 38.53
C VAL A 449 23.67 5.78 37.75
N ASN A 450 24.88 5.86 37.24
CA ASN A 450 25.34 6.94 36.39
C ASN A 450 25.41 6.42 34.96
N TYR A 451 24.58 6.99 34.08
CA TYR A 451 24.59 6.70 32.63
C TYR A 451 25.56 7.64 31.92
N ILE A 452 26.47 7.08 31.13
CA ILE A 452 27.42 7.83 30.30
C ILE A 452 26.94 7.64 28.85
N VAL A 453 26.44 8.72 28.27
CA VAL A 453 25.78 8.70 26.92
C VAL A 453 26.74 8.06 25.91
N ALA A 454 26.23 7.12 25.14
CA ALA A 454 26.89 6.34 24.08
C ALA A 454 28.07 5.44 24.55
N HIS A 455 28.35 5.31 25.86
CA HIS A 455 29.48 4.54 26.38
C HIS A 455 29.03 3.37 27.26
N GLY A 456 28.24 3.62 28.29
CA GLY A 456 27.82 2.57 29.20
C GLY A 456 27.28 3.09 30.53
N ILE A 457 27.23 2.19 31.50
CA ILE A 457 26.69 2.42 32.85
C ILE A 457 27.79 2.20 33.88
N SER A 458 27.87 3.09 34.86
CA SER A 458 28.71 2.94 36.04
C SER A 458 27.87 3.04 37.31
N SER A 459 28.01 2.09 38.22
CA SER A 459 27.36 2.06 39.52
C SER A 459 28.20 1.37 40.58
N SER A 460 27.68 1.16 41.79
CA SER A 460 28.34 0.34 42.81
C SER A 460 27.35 -0.64 43.44
N ILE A 461 27.85 -1.84 43.75
CA ILE A 461 27.11 -2.88 44.44
C ILE A 461 27.84 -3.12 45.74
N GLY A 462 27.27 -2.68 46.88
CA GLY A 462 27.99 -2.57 48.14
C GLY A 462 29.11 -1.55 48.04
N GLU A 463 30.35 -1.99 48.31
CA GLU A 463 31.57 -1.15 48.17
C GLU A 463 32.28 -1.31 46.83
N LYS A 464 31.80 -2.21 45.95
CA LYS A 464 32.45 -2.55 44.69
C LYS A 464 31.90 -1.73 43.53
N LYS A 465 32.82 -1.09 42.76
CA LYS A 465 32.45 -0.39 41.52
C LYS A 465 32.09 -1.40 40.45
N VAL A 466 30.98 -1.20 39.77
CA VAL A 466 30.52 -2.02 38.63
C VAL A 466 30.33 -1.14 37.43
N VAL A 467 30.92 -1.54 36.31
CA VAL A 467 30.74 -0.89 35.02
C VAL A 467 30.27 -1.90 33.99
N ILE A 468 29.35 -1.44 33.09
CA ILE A 468 28.84 -2.25 32.01
C ILE A 468 28.72 -1.37 30.75
N GLY A 469 29.20 -1.86 29.62
CA GLY A 469 29.18 -1.06 28.39
C GLY A 469 29.98 -1.64 27.24
N SER A 470 30.36 -0.74 26.31
CA SER A 470 31.14 -1.08 25.12
C SER A 470 32.61 -1.43 25.48
N TYR A 471 33.34 -2.04 24.53
CA TYR A 471 34.77 -2.31 24.68
C TYR A 471 35.55 -1.05 25.04
N HIS A 472 35.32 0.03 24.26
CA HIS A 472 35.99 1.32 24.48
C HIS A 472 35.76 1.83 25.91
N PHE A 473 34.51 1.87 26.36
CA PHE A 473 34.18 2.34 27.70
C PHE A 473 34.85 1.51 28.81
N VAL A 474 34.75 0.17 28.71
CA VAL A 474 35.21 -0.70 29.78
C VAL A 474 36.75 -0.79 29.84
N PHE A 475 37.41 -0.92 28.69
CA PHE A 475 38.85 -1.17 28.63
C PHE A 475 39.70 0.11 28.46
N GLU A 476 39.24 1.09 27.68
CA GLU A 476 40.00 2.29 27.37
C GLU A 476 39.68 3.42 28.36
N ASP A 477 38.41 3.69 28.67
CA ASP A 477 38.02 4.78 29.57
C ASP A 477 38.19 4.38 31.05
N GLU A 478 37.71 3.16 31.42
CA GLU A 478 37.72 2.68 32.81
C GLU A 478 38.95 1.84 33.17
N GLY A 479 39.79 1.50 32.18
CA GLY A 479 41.07 0.83 32.39
C GLY A 479 40.94 -0.60 32.96
N VAL A 480 39.87 -1.29 32.65
CA VAL A 480 39.61 -2.67 33.13
C VAL A 480 40.63 -3.63 32.54
N VAL A 481 41.04 -4.61 33.32
CA VAL A 481 41.98 -5.64 32.89
C VAL A 481 41.29 -7.01 32.83
N VAL A 482 41.72 -7.85 31.89
CA VAL A 482 41.30 -9.26 31.84
C VAL A 482 42.01 -10.01 32.97
N PRO A 483 41.32 -10.85 33.80
CA PRO A 483 41.96 -11.62 34.84
C PRO A 483 43.08 -12.51 34.31
N ALA A 484 44.21 -12.55 35.02
CA ALA A 484 45.39 -13.32 34.62
C ALA A 484 45.07 -14.80 34.40
N GLY A 485 45.47 -15.35 33.25
CA GLY A 485 45.23 -16.74 32.87
C GLY A 485 43.88 -16.98 32.14
N LEU A 486 43.10 -15.92 31.89
CA LEU A 486 41.84 -15.98 31.13
C LEU A 486 41.93 -15.25 29.78
N GLU A 487 43.13 -14.84 29.36
CA GLU A 487 43.37 -14.15 28.09
C GLU A 487 42.89 -14.99 26.88
N GLU A 488 43.24 -16.30 26.86
CA GLU A 488 42.85 -17.20 25.82
C GLU A 488 41.31 -17.35 25.76
N LYS A 489 40.61 -17.30 26.88
CA LYS A 489 39.14 -17.32 26.95
C LYS A 489 38.54 -16.05 26.38
N PHE A 490 39.21 -14.90 26.61
CA PHE A 490 38.78 -13.61 26.06
C PHE A 490 38.99 -13.55 24.54
N ASP A 491 40.09 -14.09 24.02
CA ASP A 491 40.38 -14.15 22.58
C ASP A 491 39.45 -15.10 21.83
N ASN A 492 38.83 -16.05 22.52
CA ASN A 492 37.90 -17.02 21.95
C ASN A 492 36.40 -16.64 22.11
N ILE A 493 36.08 -15.39 22.45
CA ILE A 493 34.67 -14.92 22.52
C ILE A 493 34.06 -14.98 21.10
N PRO A 494 32.78 -15.47 20.96
CA PRO A 494 32.10 -15.56 19.67
C PRO A 494 32.06 -14.21 18.96
N GLU A 495 32.64 -14.11 17.77
CA GLU A 495 32.77 -12.86 17.01
C GLU A 495 31.53 -12.49 16.19
N ASP A 496 30.52 -13.37 16.15
CA ASP A 496 29.28 -13.21 15.39
C ASP A 496 28.16 -12.50 16.17
N SER A 497 28.49 -12.00 17.36
CA SER A 497 27.59 -11.27 18.27
C SER A 497 28.14 -9.92 18.68
N SER A 498 27.27 -9.02 19.09
CA SER A 498 27.63 -7.79 19.79
C SER A 498 27.96 -8.13 21.24
N HIS A 499 29.00 -7.50 21.79
CA HIS A 499 29.47 -7.79 23.15
C HIS A 499 29.13 -6.61 24.07
N LEU A 500 28.57 -6.93 25.20
CA LEU A 500 28.40 -6.03 26.34
C LEU A 500 29.34 -6.51 27.45
N TYR A 501 30.34 -5.71 27.81
CA TYR A 501 31.35 -6.03 28.78
C TYR A 501 30.94 -5.55 30.15
N MET A 502 31.04 -6.41 31.17
CA MET A 502 30.79 -6.06 32.56
C MET A 502 32.01 -6.32 33.42
N ALA A 503 32.41 -5.32 34.20
CA ALA A 503 33.56 -5.40 35.10
C ALA A 503 33.17 -5.00 36.52
N ILE A 504 33.82 -5.63 37.50
CA ILE A 504 33.69 -5.36 38.93
C ILE A 504 35.06 -5.08 39.52
N ASP A 505 35.18 -3.94 40.21
CA ASP A 505 36.44 -3.48 40.84
C ASP A 505 37.64 -3.48 39.86
N GLY A 506 37.42 -3.05 38.61
CA GLY A 506 38.47 -2.90 37.60
C GLY A 506 38.92 -4.21 36.94
N GLN A 507 38.24 -5.32 37.20
CA GLN A 507 38.48 -6.62 36.52
C GLN A 507 37.27 -7.06 35.71
N LEU A 508 37.52 -7.59 34.51
CA LEU A 508 36.48 -8.14 33.67
C LEU A 508 35.80 -9.32 34.39
N SER A 509 34.47 -9.23 34.59
CA SER A 509 33.66 -10.24 35.27
C SER A 509 32.82 -11.06 34.32
N ALA A 510 32.26 -10.42 33.28
CA ALA A 510 31.46 -11.12 32.27
C ALA A 510 31.53 -10.41 30.90
N VAL A 511 31.33 -11.21 29.86
CA VAL A 511 30.98 -10.74 28.52
C VAL A 511 29.63 -11.33 28.16
N ILE A 512 28.67 -10.44 27.89
CA ILE A 512 27.33 -10.82 27.50
C ILE A 512 27.26 -10.70 25.97
N CYS A 513 27.08 -11.83 25.30
CA CYS A 513 26.97 -11.89 23.85
C CYS A 513 25.50 -11.68 23.45
N ILE A 514 25.25 -10.72 22.59
CA ILE A 514 23.93 -10.31 22.16
C ILE A 514 23.87 -10.37 20.63
N SER A 515 22.88 -11.05 20.08
CA SER A 515 22.66 -11.08 18.63
C SER A 515 21.21 -10.71 18.28
N ASP A 516 21.04 -10.10 17.12
CA ASP A 516 19.71 -9.85 16.54
C ASP A 516 19.38 -10.99 15.59
N PRO A 517 18.44 -11.88 15.96
CA PRO A 517 18.18 -13.10 15.22
C PRO A 517 17.61 -12.81 13.83
N VAL A 518 18.19 -13.44 12.83
CA VAL A 518 17.68 -13.44 11.47
C VAL A 518 16.31 -14.10 11.43
N ARG A 519 15.37 -13.52 10.67
CA ARG A 519 14.03 -14.11 10.44
C ARG A 519 14.14 -15.50 9.83
N GLU A 520 13.38 -16.45 10.35
CA GLU A 520 13.46 -17.87 9.93
C GLU A 520 13.14 -18.04 8.44
N GLU A 521 12.19 -17.24 7.93
CA GLU A 521 11.76 -17.28 6.54
C GLU A 521 12.71 -16.59 5.55
N ALA A 522 13.71 -15.80 6.02
CA ALA A 522 14.53 -14.94 5.16
C ALA A 522 15.17 -15.71 4.00
N ARG A 523 15.84 -16.84 4.29
CA ARG A 523 16.51 -17.64 3.26
C ARG A 523 15.56 -18.17 2.18
N GLU A 524 14.38 -18.63 2.58
CA GLU A 524 13.38 -19.16 1.65
C GLU A 524 12.77 -18.04 0.80
N VAL A 525 12.51 -16.88 1.41
CA VAL A 525 12.01 -15.69 0.72
C VAL A 525 12.99 -15.20 -0.34
N LEU A 526 14.29 -15.10 -0.02
CA LEU A 526 15.31 -14.68 -0.99
C LEU A 526 15.38 -15.66 -2.17
N LYS A 527 15.29 -16.97 -1.92
CA LYS A 527 15.23 -17.99 -2.98
C LYS A 527 14.01 -17.77 -3.89
N LYS A 528 12.81 -17.59 -3.32
CA LYS A 528 11.57 -17.34 -4.08
C LYS A 528 11.63 -16.05 -4.89
N LEU A 529 12.23 -14.98 -4.34
CA LEU A 529 12.42 -13.75 -5.08
C LEU A 529 13.35 -13.91 -6.29
N LYS A 530 14.40 -14.73 -6.17
CA LYS A 530 15.26 -15.10 -7.31
C LYS A 530 14.48 -15.89 -8.39
N GLU A 531 13.62 -16.80 -8.01
CA GLU A 531 12.74 -17.54 -8.92
C GLU A 531 11.73 -16.61 -9.65
N LEU A 532 11.34 -15.52 -9.00
CA LEU A 532 10.43 -14.50 -9.56
C LEU A 532 11.14 -13.42 -10.41
N GLY A 533 12.46 -13.54 -10.63
CA GLY A 533 13.22 -12.72 -11.57
C GLY A 533 14.22 -11.73 -10.94
N ILE A 534 14.38 -11.72 -9.62
CA ILE A 534 15.47 -10.97 -8.97
C ILE A 534 16.79 -11.69 -9.25
N ARG A 535 17.75 -10.97 -9.85
CA ARG A 535 19.05 -11.53 -10.25
C ARG A 535 20.15 -11.27 -9.22
N LYS A 536 19.99 -10.21 -8.43
CA LYS A 536 20.99 -9.78 -7.45
C LYS A 536 20.30 -9.39 -6.15
N VAL A 537 20.72 -10.05 -5.07
CA VAL A 537 20.28 -9.77 -3.70
C VAL A 537 21.47 -9.21 -2.93
N VAL A 538 21.31 -8.04 -2.34
CA VAL A 538 22.35 -7.33 -1.61
C VAL A 538 21.87 -7.07 -0.19
N MET A 539 22.74 -7.28 0.80
CA MET A 539 22.51 -6.86 2.19
C MET A 539 23.44 -5.70 2.53
N MET A 540 22.91 -4.70 3.23
CA MET A 540 23.68 -3.58 3.76
C MET A 540 23.44 -3.46 5.26
N THR A 541 24.50 -3.17 6.02
CA THR A 541 24.42 -3.03 7.47
C THR A 541 25.48 -2.07 8.00
N GLY A 542 25.18 -1.40 9.09
CA GLY A 542 26.17 -0.65 9.88
C GLY A 542 27.05 -1.52 10.76
N ASP A 543 26.75 -2.83 10.87
CA ASP A 543 27.56 -3.76 11.66
C ASP A 543 28.96 -3.95 11.07
N ASN A 544 29.84 -4.51 11.89
CA ASN A 544 31.19 -4.89 11.48
C ASN A 544 31.19 -6.00 10.43
N GLU A 545 32.32 -6.12 9.72
CA GLU A 545 32.50 -7.08 8.61
C GLU A 545 32.22 -8.54 9.01
N ARG A 546 32.58 -8.96 10.23
CA ARG A 546 32.44 -10.35 10.71
C ARG A 546 30.97 -10.72 10.92
N THR A 547 30.22 -9.88 11.64
CA THR A 547 28.79 -10.07 11.86
C THR A 547 28.02 -10.03 10.53
N ALA A 548 28.33 -9.09 9.65
CA ALA A 548 27.71 -8.97 8.33
C ALA A 548 27.93 -10.23 7.49
N LYS A 549 29.15 -10.77 7.48
CA LYS A 549 29.49 -11.99 6.76
C LYS A 549 28.73 -13.21 7.29
N ALA A 550 28.69 -13.40 8.61
CA ALA A 550 27.97 -14.52 9.23
C ALA A 550 26.47 -14.53 8.86
N VAL A 551 25.82 -13.36 8.90
CA VAL A 551 24.44 -13.21 8.47
C VAL A 551 24.28 -13.48 6.97
N ALA A 552 25.14 -12.90 6.13
CA ALA A 552 25.13 -13.07 4.68
C ALA A 552 25.22 -14.53 4.24
N ASP A 553 26.14 -15.28 4.86
CA ASP A 553 26.34 -16.72 4.60
C ASP A 553 25.12 -17.54 5.03
N LYS A 554 24.50 -17.17 6.17
CA LYS A 554 23.28 -17.85 6.69
C LYS A 554 22.09 -17.72 5.78
N ILE A 555 21.82 -16.51 5.23
CA ILE A 555 20.63 -16.23 4.40
C ILE A 555 20.88 -16.43 2.90
N GLY A 556 22.14 -16.42 2.43
CA GLY A 556 22.50 -16.67 1.04
C GLY A 556 22.29 -15.49 0.12
N VAL A 557 22.68 -14.28 0.54
CA VAL A 557 22.74 -13.08 -0.33
C VAL A 557 23.88 -13.18 -1.33
N ASP A 558 23.77 -12.47 -2.45
CA ASP A 558 24.83 -12.49 -3.49
C ASP A 558 25.98 -11.55 -3.15
N LYS A 559 25.70 -10.47 -2.38
CA LYS A 559 26.69 -9.52 -1.86
C LYS A 559 26.21 -8.94 -0.55
N TYR A 560 27.17 -8.56 0.29
CA TYR A 560 26.91 -7.76 1.48
C TYR A 560 27.91 -6.60 1.58
N TYR A 561 27.52 -5.59 2.34
CA TYR A 561 28.35 -4.44 2.68
C TYR A 561 28.20 -4.15 4.18
N ALA A 562 29.30 -4.12 4.88
CA ALA A 562 29.42 -3.84 6.31
C ALA A 562 29.83 -2.39 6.55
N GLU A 563 29.61 -1.90 7.77
CA GLU A 563 30.02 -0.54 8.22
C GLU A 563 29.51 0.58 7.32
N VAL A 564 28.28 0.39 6.76
CA VAL A 564 27.68 1.29 5.76
C VAL A 564 26.88 2.39 6.46
N LEU A 565 27.19 3.64 6.17
CA LEU A 565 26.40 4.79 6.60
C LEU A 565 25.12 4.95 5.76
N PRO A 566 24.08 5.61 6.27
CA PRO A 566 22.82 5.83 5.53
C PRO A 566 23.03 6.46 4.14
N GLU A 567 23.93 7.43 4.03
CA GLU A 567 24.26 8.09 2.76
C GLU A 567 24.94 7.16 1.74
N ASP A 568 25.75 6.22 2.22
CA ASP A 568 26.43 5.26 1.33
C ASP A 568 25.45 4.24 0.77
N LYS A 569 24.38 3.90 1.50
CA LYS A 569 23.28 3.07 0.99
C LYS A 569 22.61 3.74 -0.21
N ALA A 570 22.30 5.04 -0.12
CA ALA A 570 21.71 5.79 -1.22
C ALA A 570 22.65 5.85 -2.44
N ARG A 571 23.94 6.17 -2.23
CA ARG A 571 24.94 6.20 -3.31
C ARG A 571 25.11 4.84 -4.00
N PHE A 572 24.98 3.75 -3.25
CA PHE A 572 25.06 2.42 -3.85
C PHE A 572 23.83 2.17 -4.77
N VAL A 573 22.64 2.52 -4.31
CA VAL A 573 21.40 2.39 -5.11
C VAL A 573 21.54 3.20 -6.40
N GLU A 574 21.97 4.45 -6.32
CA GLU A 574 22.20 5.31 -7.48
C GLU A 574 23.19 4.71 -8.48
N LYS A 575 24.34 4.20 -7.99
CA LYS A 575 25.33 3.52 -8.84
C LYS A 575 24.80 2.28 -9.54
N GLU A 576 23.93 1.49 -8.90
CA GLU A 576 23.30 0.34 -9.56
C GLU A 576 22.29 0.80 -10.63
N LYS A 577 21.54 1.87 -10.38
CA LYS A 577 20.63 2.48 -11.37
C LYS A 577 21.39 3.06 -12.57
N GLU A 578 22.53 3.71 -12.36
CA GLU A 578 23.42 4.19 -13.45
C GLU A 578 23.89 3.06 -14.36
N LYS A 579 24.06 1.84 -13.83
CA LYS A 579 24.36 0.63 -14.62
C LYS A 579 23.16 0.07 -15.39
N GLY A 580 22.02 0.77 -15.36
CA GLY A 580 20.78 0.36 -16.02
C GLY A 580 19.99 -0.69 -15.28
N ARG A 581 20.28 -0.98 -14.02
CA ARG A 581 19.54 -1.92 -13.20
C ARG A 581 18.28 -1.28 -12.62
N LYS A 582 17.27 -2.12 -12.35
CA LYS A 582 16.06 -1.74 -11.65
C LYS A 582 16.13 -2.21 -10.22
N VAL A 583 16.19 -1.27 -9.30
CA VAL A 583 16.54 -1.49 -7.89
C VAL A 583 15.33 -1.31 -6.98
N ILE A 584 15.04 -2.32 -6.16
CA ILE A 584 14.18 -2.21 -4.98
C ILE A 584 15.07 -2.04 -3.75
N MET A 585 14.75 -1.08 -2.88
CA MET A 585 15.31 -0.97 -1.53
C MET A 585 14.26 -1.39 -0.52
N VAL A 586 14.65 -2.26 0.42
CA VAL A 586 13.78 -2.73 1.51
C VAL A 586 14.45 -2.38 2.85
N GLY A 587 13.75 -1.64 3.69
CA GLY A 587 14.26 -1.17 4.97
C GLY A 587 13.16 -0.99 6.02
N ASP A 588 13.55 -0.65 7.25
CA ASP A 588 12.64 -0.32 8.35
C ASP A 588 12.28 1.18 8.39
N GLY A 589 13.04 2.01 7.70
CA GLY A 589 12.70 3.33 7.20
C GLY A 589 13.28 4.55 7.86
N ILE A 590 13.76 4.57 9.08
CA ILE A 590 14.29 5.81 9.68
C ILE A 590 15.68 6.10 9.08
N ASN A 591 16.57 5.15 9.21
CA ASN A 591 17.96 5.29 8.73
C ASN A 591 18.10 5.06 7.21
N ASP A 592 17.11 4.44 6.60
CA ASP A 592 17.14 4.06 5.18
C ASP A 592 16.40 5.03 4.26
N SER A 593 15.81 6.09 4.80
CA SER A 593 15.02 7.08 4.05
C SER A 593 15.69 7.59 2.78
N PRO A 594 16.99 7.96 2.79
CA PRO A 594 17.66 8.38 1.57
C PRO A 594 17.77 7.27 0.52
N ALA A 595 18.03 6.02 0.94
CA ALA A 595 18.16 4.88 0.05
C ALA A 595 16.80 4.42 -0.51
N LEU A 596 15.74 4.46 0.32
CA LEU A 596 14.35 4.19 -0.09
C LEU A 596 13.92 5.16 -1.20
N SER A 597 14.19 6.46 -1.02
CA SER A 597 13.87 7.50 -2.01
C SER A 597 14.71 7.41 -3.28
N ALA A 598 15.97 6.97 -3.20
CA ALA A 598 16.87 6.83 -4.34
C ALA A 598 16.50 5.64 -5.24
N ALA A 599 15.83 4.61 -4.70
CA ALA A 599 15.46 3.38 -5.43
C ALA A 599 14.42 3.63 -6.55
N ASP A 600 14.23 2.66 -7.45
CA ASP A 600 13.08 2.66 -8.37
C ASP A 600 11.77 2.36 -7.61
N CYS A 601 11.89 1.64 -6.48
CA CYS A 601 10.81 1.44 -5.52
C CYS A 601 11.40 1.21 -4.13
N GLY A 602 11.04 2.07 -3.18
CA GLY A 602 11.34 1.92 -1.76
C GLY A 602 10.21 1.17 -1.04
N ILE A 603 10.55 0.13 -0.30
CA ILE A 603 9.61 -0.71 0.44
C ILE A 603 9.94 -0.65 1.93
N ALA A 604 8.97 -0.20 2.75
CA ALA A 604 9.07 -0.28 4.21
C ALA A 604 8.34 -1.51 4.74
N ILE A 605 9.00 -2.26 5.64
CA ILE A 605 8.40 -3.39 6.34
C ILE A 605 7.94 -2.92 7.72
N SER A 606 6.76 -3.35 8.15
CA SER A 606 6.10 -2.94 9.38
C SER A 606 6.86 -3.39 10.64
N GLY A 607 6.96 -2.49 11.55
CA GLY A 607 7.72 -2.40 12.77
C GLY A 607 8.38 -1.04 12.79
N GLY A 608 8.63 -0.50 11.61
CA GLY A 608 9.24 0.81 11.42
C GLY A 608 8.30 1.97 11.77
N ALA A 609 8.91 3.08 12.15
CA ALA A 609 8.26 4.33 12.46
C ALA A 609 7.26 4.78 11.37
N GLU A 610 6.26 5.55 11.75
CA GLU A 610 5.30 6.15 10.82
C GLU A 610 5.99 6.98 9.71
N LEU A 611 7.16 7.54 10.01
CA LEU A 611 8.02 8.23 9.04
C LEU A 611 8.43 7.34 7.86
N ALA A 612 8.75 6.08 8.12
CA ALA A 612 9.07 5.12 7.05
C ALA A 612 7.91 4.90 6.09
N ARG A 613 6.70 4.84 6.63
CA ARG A 613 5.47 4.69 5.83
C ARG A 613 5.21 5.91 4.95
N GLU A 614 5.59 7.10 5.42
CA GLU A 614 5.41 8.33 4.67
C GLU A 614 6.41 8.44 3.50
N ILE A 615 7.63 7.97 3.68
CA ILE A 615 8.70 8.08 2.66
C ILE A 615 8.65 6.94 1.66
N ALA A 616 8.39 5.71 2.11
CA ALA A 616 8.38 4.54 1.23
C ALA A 616 7.25 4.59 0.19
N ASP A 617 7.51 4.08 -0.99
CA ASP A 617 6.55 3.95 -2.09
C ASP A 617 5.53 2.82 -1.85
N ILE A 618 5.98 1.79 -1.15
CA ILE A 618 5.16 0.64 -0.75
C ILE A 618 5.42 0.35 0.74
N THR A 619 4.36 0.08 1.49
CA THR A 619 4.46 -0.31 2.90
C THR A 619 3.83 -1.68 3.11
N ILE A 620 4.54 -2.57 3.78
CA ILE A 620 4.07 -3.89 4.18
C ILE A 620 3.77 -3.86 5.68
N VAL A 621 2.50 -4.03 6.05
CA VAL A 621 2.05 -3.95 7.44
C VAL A 621 2.33 -5.23 8.22
N ALA A 622 2.42 -6.37 7.55
CA ALA A 622 2.69 -7.66 8.19
C ALA A 622 4.18 -7.79 8.57
N ASP A 623 4.43 -8.31 9.78
CA ASP A 623 5.78 -8.63 10.23
C ASP A 623 6.26 -9.97 9.64
N ASN A 624 6.26 -10.07 8.30
CA ASN A 624 6.63 -11.28 7.58
C ASN A 624 7.17 -10.96 6.20
N LEU A 625 8.38 -11.44 5.89
CA LEU A 625 9.03 -11.25 4.60
C LEU A 625 8.32 -11.95 3.42
N ASN A 626 7.45 -12.94 3.66
CA ASN A 626 6.70 -13.61 2.59
C ASN A 626 5.78 -12.65 1.82
N GLU A 627 5.40 -11.51 2.41
CA GLU A 627 4.60 -10.50 1.73
C GLU A 627 5.38 -9.84 0.55
N LEU A 628 6.71 -9.80 0.61
CA LEU A 628 7.55 -9.38 -0.54
C LEU A 628 7.40 -10.34 -1.74
N VAL A 629 7.31 -11.64 -1.46
CA VAL A 629 7.07 -12.66 -2.50
C VAL A 629 5.69 -12.48 -3.12
N LYS A 630 4.67 -12.21 -2.30
CA LYS A 630 3.31 -11.91 -2.78
C LYS A 630 3.28 -10.64 -3.62
N LEU A 631 3.94 -9.57 -3.16
CA LEU A 631 4.04 -8.30 -3.88
C LEU A 631 4.71 -8.48 -5.25
N LYS A 632 5.84 -9.19 -5.31
CA LYS A 632 6.54 -9.46 -6.57
C LYS A 632 5.70 -10.32 -7.52
N THR A 633 5.01 -11.33 -6.98
CA THR A 633 4.10 -12.19 -7.75
C THR A 633 2.94 -11.39 -8.33
N LEU A 634 2.27 -10.59 -7.49
CA LEU A 634 1.17 -9.72 -7.89
C LEU A 634 1.60 -8.73 -8.99
N SER A 635 2.75 -8.11 -8.82
CA SER A 635 3.32 -7.17 -9.80
C SER A 635 3.62 -7.84 -11.13
N ASN A 636 4.20 -9.03 -11.14
CA ASN A 636 4.46 -9.82 -12.34
C ASN A 636 3.15 -10.22 -13.05
N LEU A 637 2.13 -10.64 -12.29
CA LEU A 637 0.82 -11.01 -12.83
C LEU A 637 0.07 -9.78 -13.39
N LEU A 638 0.19 -8.61 -12.76
CA LEU A 638 -0.33 -7.35 -13.29
C LEU A 638 0.25 -7.04 -14.67
N MET A 639 1.57 -7.10 -14.81
CA MET A 639 2.22 -6.84 -16.10
C MET A 639 1.84 -7.87 -17.16
N LYS A 640 1.68 -9.14 -16.78
CA LYS A 640 1.17 -10.20 -17.66
C LYS A 640 -0.27 -9.92 -18.11
N ARG A 641 -1.15 -9.46 -17.20
CA ARG A 641 -2.53 -9.06 -17.51
C ARG A 641 -2.56 -7.86 -18.46
N ILE A 642 -1.79 -6.81 -18.19
CA ILE A 642 -1.69 -5.61 -19.03
C ILE A 642 -1.28 -6.00 -20.46
N ASN A 643 -0.21 -6.76 -20.60
CA ASN A 643 0.26 -7.22 -21.92
C ASN A 643 -0.74 -8.18 -22.61
N GLY A 644 -1.43 -9.03 -21.84
CA GLY A 644 -2.49 -9.89 -22.33
C GLY A 644 -3.71 -9.11 -22.84
N ASN A 645 -4.15 -8.10 -22.10
CA ASN A 645 -5.25 -7.22 -22.50
C ASN A 645 -4.89 -6.47 -23.79
N TYR A 646 -3.67 -5.92 -23.87
CA TYR A 646 -3.17 -5.25 -25.08
C TYR A 646 -3.28 -6.18 -26.32
N ARG A 647 -2.77 -7.42 -26.21
CA ARG A 647 -2.84 -8.40 -27.31
C ARG A 647 -4.28 -8.74 -27.71
N LYS A 648 -5.18 -8.91 -26.74
CA LYS A 648 -6.61 -9.18 -26.99
C LYS A 648 -7.27 -8.00 -27.70
N ILE A 649 -7.02 -6.76 -27.27
CA ILE A 649 -7.58 -5.55 -27.87
C ILE A 649 -7.11 -5.42 -29.32
N VAL A 650 -5.81 -5.56 -29.57
CA VAL A 650 -5.26 -5.49 -30.93
C VAL A 650 -5.80 -6.60 -31.83
N GLY A 651 -5.89 -7.82 -31.32
CA GLY A 651 -6.39 -8.96 -32.09
C GLY A 651 -7.89 -8.85 -32.45
N ILE A 652 -8.73 -8.51 -31.46
CA ILE A 652 -10.17 -8.36 -31.70
C ILE A 652 -10.44 -7.19 -32.64
N ASN A 653 -9.86 -6.04 -32.40
CA ASN A 653 -10.08 -4.83 -33.20
C ASN A 653 -9.53 -4.98 -34.62
N GLY A 654 -8.34 -5.56 -34.78
CA GLY A 654 -7.78 -5.87 -36.09
C GLY A 654 -8.65 -6.85 -36.87
N GLY A 655 -9.20 -7.87 -36.22
CA GLY A 655 -10.14 -8.81 -36.82
C GLY A 655 -11.44 -8.14 -37.28
N LEU A 656 -12.03 -7.27 -36.44
CA LEU A 656 -13.24 -6.50 -36.78
C LEU A 656 -13.04 -5.56 -37.95
N ILE A 657 -11.89 -4.86 -38.02
CA ILE A 657 -11.52 -4.02 -39.14
C ILE A 657 -11.41 -4.87 -40.42
N GLY A 658 -10.69 -6.00 -40.37
CA GLY A 658 -10.56 -6.91 -41.52
C GLY A 658 -11.91 -7.40 -42.05
N LEU A 659 -12.79 -7.91 -41.15
CA LEU A 659 -14.14 -8.38 -41.51
C LEU A 659 -15.04 -7.25 -42.04
N GLY A 660 -14.87 -6.03 -41.53
CA GLY A 660 -15.60 -4.85 -42.01
C GLY A 660 -15.16 -4.42 -43.40
N VAL A 661 -13.85 -4.42 -43.72
CA VAL A 661 -13.30 -4.12 -45.04
C VAL A 661 -13.71 -5.18 -46.06
N LEU A 662 -13.75 -6.44 -45.65
CA LEU A 662 -14.28 -7.51 -46.51
C LEU A 662 -15.77 -7.39 -46.76
N GLY A 663 -16.49 -6.62 -45.93
CA GLY A 663 -17.95 -6.42 -46.03
C GLY A 663 -18.77 -7.53 -45.36
N VAL A 664 -18.12 -8.39 -44.58
CA VAL A 664 -18.76 -9.49 -43.84
C VAL A 664 -19.58 -8.92 -42.64
N VAL A 665 -19.04 -7.88 -41.99
CA VAL A 665 -19.67 -7.27 -40.80
C VAL A 665 -20.04 -5.82 -41.10
N LYS A 666 -21.25 -5.42 -40.73
CA LYS A 666 -21.75 -4.05 -40.84
C LYS A 666 -21.13 -3.13 -39.77
N PRO A 667 -20.98 -1.81 -40.05
CA PRO A 667 -20.41 -0.86 -39.07
C PRO A 667 -21.05 -0.89 -37.68
N ALA A 668 -22.39 -0.95 -37.59
CA ALA A 668 -23.11 -1.03 -36.32
C ALA A 668 -22.83 -2.33 -35.56
N THR A 669 -22.66 -3.45 -36.26
CA THR A 669 -22.30 -4.74 -35.65
C THR A 669 -20.85 -4.72 -35.17
N SER A 670 -19.93 -4.13 -35.94
CA SER A 670 -18.52 -3.92 -35.52
C SER A 670 -18.47 -3.09 -34.24
N ALA A 671 -19.19 -1.97 -34.18
CA ALA A 671 -19.27 -1.13 -32.99
C ALA A 671 -19.85 -1.86 -31.77
N LEU A 672 -20.90 -2.68 -31.98
CA LEU A 672 -21.48 -3.48 -30.89
C LEU A 672 -20.48 -4.50 -30.33
N VAL A 673 -19.85 -5.29 -31.21
CA VAL A 673 -18.86 -6.31 -30.78
C VAL A 673 -17.64 -5.64 -30.12
N HIS A 674 -17.17 -4.52 -30.66
CA HIS A 674 -16.12 -3.72 -30.07
C HIS A 674 -16.47 -3.29 -28.64
N ASN A 675 -17.63 -2.67 -28.41
CA ASN A 675 -18.06 -2.23 -27.08
C ASN A 675 -18.25 -3.39 -26.09
N LEU A 676 -18.83 -4.52 -26.56
CA LEU A 676 -18.94 -5.72 -25.74
C LEU A 676 -17.58 -6.31 -25.36
N SER A 677 -16.64 -6.34 -26.30
CA SER A 677 -15.27 -6.81 -26.01
C SER A 677 -14.54 -5.88 -25.03
N THR A 678 -14.69 -4.58 -25.20
CA THR A 678 -14.13 -3.56 -24.29
C THR A 678 -14.66 -3.74 -22.86
N LEU A 679 -15.99 -3.91 -22.72
CA LEU A 679 -16.62 -4.19 -21.44
C LEU A 679 -16.13 -5.51 -20.84
N ALA A 680 -16.06 -6.59 -21.64
CA ALA A 680 -15.59 -7.88 -21.16
C ALA A 680 -14.14 -7.84 -20.67
N ILE A 681 -13.25 -7.13 -21.40
CA ILE A 681 -11.86 -6.92 -20.99
C ILE A 681 -11.79 -6.05 -19.74
N GLY A 682 -12.58 -4.98 -19.65
CA GLY A 682 -12.67 -4.12 -18.47
C GLY A 682 -13.14 -4.90 -17.25
N LEU A 683 -14.21 -5.68 -17.36
CA LEU A 683 -14.71 -6.53 -16.27
C LEU A 683 -13.71 -7.62 -15.87
N SER A 684 -13.03 -8.26 -16.83
CA SER A 684 -11.98 -9.22 -16.51
C SER A 684 -10.78 -8.57 -15.79
N SER A 685 -10.57 -7.28 -16.00
CA SER A 685 -9.51 -6.51 -15.33
C SER A 685 -9.82 -6.18 -13.87
N THR A 686 -11.07 -6.32 -13.43
CA THR A 686 -11.47 -6.13 -12.01
C THR A 686 -11.30 -7.37 -11.14
N THR A 687 -11.03 -8.54 -11.74
CA THR A 687 -10.86 -9.80 -10.99
C THR A 687 -9.50 -9.84 -10.30
N ASN A 688 -9.40 -10.62 -9.23
CA ASN A 688 -8.14 -10.84 -8.54
C ASN A 688 -7.10 -11.47 -9.48
N LEU A 689 -5.83 -11.22 -9.20
CA LEU A 689 -4.68 -11.68 -9.99
C LEU A 689 -4.11 -13.00 -9.47
N MET A 690 -4.14 -13.18 -8.13
CA MET A 690 -3.53 -14.32 -7.44
C MET A 690 -4.52 -15.47 -7.18
N GLU A 691 -5.81 -15.31 -7.54
CA GLU A 691 -6.81 -16.39 -7.48
C GLU A 691 -6.82 -17.26 -8.72
#